data_ec49138c10e1d93cc99167df19665c20
#
_entry.id   ec49138c10e1d93cc99167df19665c20
#
_cell.length_a   1.000
_cell.length_b   1.000
_cell.length_c   1.000
_cell.angle_alpha   90.00
_cell.angle_beta   90.00
_cell.angle_gamma   90.00
#
_symmetry.space_group_name_H-M   'P 1'
#
loop_
_entity.id
_entity.type
_entity.pdbx_description
1 polymer ?
#
loop_
_entity_poly.entity_id
_entity_poly.type
_entity_poly.pdbx_seq_one_letter_code
_entity_poly.pdbx_strand_id
1 'polypeptide(L)'
;MKQSTYLKASLRELKQSKGRFLSIMLIIFLGVFLFVGVKAAAPSLQYSANQQLKKQQLADIQLISTGGLTKDDLNLLKKQSDVLVEEGYILYYADKEKNQVFELLSYNPEDQLNRLQVVAGHLPKQANELVLDERAKKSGYKIGDQISLDLPSDLKQQDYKIVGFVKSPLFVAASERGSAPVGNGSVDYFIYLPVENFKGDIYSTLYLQDKKLNNLAVYTKDYQQKIDKRVKQLETILRPRIKQRADEIKEQAQQPLTKAKAQIDQAKQQIAAGKAQLEQAQQQVQKQLAQIQLLPDSSQKQALLTQIQASENELNQKQTNLNNQLTTLSAQEQTLAKQQAKIDALKAPKYLFYTKDENAGVKSYIDLTTQIAGIANVFPVFFFFIAALITFSTMTRMVEENRREIGILKALGYSKLAISKKYILYASLATIIGIILGTIAGSNSLPLVINMFLKSTYSFDHLQLTYDWVAITQATIACFFASLGAVFIVLVQELRTKPAMLLLPKAPKPGKRILLEYITPIWSKLSFNQKVSYRNIFRYKSRMIMAIIGIAGCTGLMVAGVGLKNSLESVIDKQFGPIIHYQGLVALNEHQEDHSAFQSVEQVLAKYQQVKSTGKVYLQPMEVKHLNQASQSVPMLIFNNQKEQRQFLTLNSLDQQEQLSLPENGVIITQPLAKSMHLANGDQLKLTNNDGQEFTVKVAAVANYYVGNYLIGSKQFYEKYFATDYQANALLLKTKVMSKQQEKQLSKALLATNDVSNVTLITGQIHLQKQMTENLDIVVIIFVVLSGMLALVVLYNLTNINISERIRELSTIKVLGFFNREVTMYIVRENIIFTLLGIIVGYGIGYILTGFILNQISMNQVVFPIVILPIAYLLAAGMTIIFTVIVMVITHFRLQHINMIDALKSNE
;
A
#
# COMPACT_ATOMS: atom_id res chain seq x y z
N MET A 1 52.62 -38.93 1.83
CA MET A 1 52.19 -38.53 0.46
C MET A 1 52.11 -37.00 0.47
N LYS A 2 52.75 -36.32 -0.49
CA LYS A 2 52.78 -34.85 -0.63
C LYS A 2 51.33 -34.36 -0.76
N GLN A 3 50.93 -33.32 -0.04
CA GLN A 3 49.59 -32.68 -0.06
C GLN A 3 49.06 -32.42 -1.49
N SER A 4 49.93 -32.21 -2.47
CA SER A 4 49.59 -32.00 -3.88
C SER A 4 48.96 -33.21 -4.57
N THR A 5 49.29 -34.42 -4.18
CA THR A 5 48.78 -35.67 -4.83
C THR A 5 47.34 -35.96 -4.39
N TYR A 6 46.99 -35.66 -3.12
CA TYR A 6 45.65 -35.84 -2.61
C TYR A 6 44.67 -34.77 -3.18
N LEU A 7 45.16 -33.57 -3.39
CA LEU A 7 44.39 -32.48 -4.04
C LEU A 7 44.12 -32.83 -5.54
N LYS A 8 45.11 -33.40 -6.25
CA LYS A 8 44.95 -33.86 -7.63
C LYS A 8 43.93 -35.02 -7.71
N ALA A 9 43.94 -35.93 -6.76
CA ALA A 9 42.94 -37.02 -6.67
C ALA A 9 41.52 -36.46 -6.45
N SER A 10 41.36 -35.50 -5.55
CA SER A 10 40.06 -34.83 -5.28
C SER A 10 39.52 -34.08 -6.49
N LEU A 11 40.37 -33.42 -7.26
CA LEU A 11 40.00 -32.74 -8.51
C LEU A 11 39.65 -33.73 -9.65
N ARG A 12 40.27 -34.91 -9.67
CA ARG A 12 39.96 -35.98 -10.65
C ARG A 12 38.56 -36.59 -10.38
N GLU A 13 38.18 -36.69 -9.10
CA GLU A 13 36.85 -37.17 -8.70
C GLU A 13 35.74 -36.16 -9.06
N LEU A 14 36.02 -34.84 -9.00
CA LEU A 14 35.12 -33.81 -9.53
C LEU A 14 34.76 -34.05 -11.00
N LYS A 15 35.73 -34.48 -11.82
CA LYS A 15 35.51 -34.81 -13.23
C LYS A 15 34.67 -36.09 -13.41
N GLN A 16 34.77 -37.04 -12.49
CA GLN A 16 33.99 -38.31 -12.56
C GLN A 16 32.56 -38.15 -12.03
N SER A 17 32.31 -37.22 -11.11
CA SER A 17 30.99 -36.97 -10.48
C SER A 17 30.35 -35.64 -10.85
N LYS A 18 30.57 -35.13 -12.07
CA LYS A 18 30.09 -33.82 -12.56
C LYS A 18 28.61 -33.56 -12.29
N GLY A 19 27.73 -34.54 -12.52
CA GLY A 19 26.27 -34.35 -12.32
C GLY A 19 25.89 -34.09 -10.88
N ARG A 20 26.56 -34.72 -9.90
CA ARG A 20 26.30 -34.52 -8.47
C ARG A 20 26.84 -33.15 -7.99
N PHE A 21 28.04 -32.82 -8.46
CA PHE A 21 28.64 -31.52 -8.18
C PHE A 21 27.74 -30.38 -8.68
N LEU A 22 27.30 -30.51 -9.94
CA LEU A 22 26.41 -29.52 -10.55
C LEU A 22 25.07 -29.43 -9.82
N SER A 23 24.50 -30.54 -9.35
CA SER A 23 23.25 -30.54 -8.58
C SER A 23 23.36 -29.75 -7.27
N ILE A 24 24.43 -29.98 -6.48
CA ILE A 24 24.66 -29.22 -5.23
C ILE A 24 24.89 -27.74 -5.55
N MET A 25 25.75 -27.46 -6.54
CA MET A 25 26.06 -26.08 -6.97
C MET A 25 24.79 -25.35 -7.44
N LEU A 26 23.95 -25.96 -8.28
CA LEU A 26 22.73 -25.33 -8.81
C LEU A 26 21.70 -25.03 -7.74
N ILE A 27 21.52 -25.92 -6.76
CA ILE A 27 20.57 -25.67 -5.67
C ILE A 27 21.03 -24.51 -4.80
N ILE A 28 22.32 -24.47 -4.47
CA ILE A 28 22.90 -23.36 -3.72
C ILE A 28 22.83 -22.08 -4.54
N PHE A 29 23.15 -22.17 -5.84
CA PHE A 29 22.97 -21.03 -6.77
C PHE A 29 21.54 -20.50 -6.76
N LEU A 30 20.52 -21.35 -6.92
CA LEU A 30 19.12 -20.92 -6.94
C LEU A 30 18.69 -20.31 -5.62
N GLY A 31 19.09 -20.91 -4.49
CA GLY A 31 18.79 -20.39 -3.17
C GLY A 31 19.41 -19.01 -2.92
N VAL A 32 20.68 -18.85 -3.28
CA VAL A 32 21.42 -17.59 -3.13
C VAL A 32 20.92 -16.56 -4.15
N PHE A 33 20.70 -16.96 -5.40
CA PHE A 33 20.14 -16.13 -6.46
C PHE A 33 18.84 -15.44 -6.02
N LEU A 34 17.89 -16.24 -5.51
CA LEU A 34 16.62 -15.72 -5.07
C LEU A 34 16.76 -14.85 -3.82
N PHE A 35 17.43 -15.36 -2.79
CA PHE A 35 17.54 -14.66 -1.52
C PHE A 35 18.31 -13.35 -1.66
N VAL A 36 19.53 -13.41 -2.15
CA VAL A 36 20.39 -12.23 -2.28
C VAL A 36 19.82 -11.26 -3.31
N GLY A 37 19.25 -11.77 -4.40
CA GLY A 37 18.70 -10.93 -5.45
C GLY A 37 17.44 -10.16 -5.03
N VAL A 38 16.50 -10.80 -4.31
CA VAL A 38 15.32 -10.10 -3.80
C VAL A 38 15.71 -9.16 -2.66
N LYS A 39 16.63 -9.57 -1.78
CA LYS A 39 17.16 -8.70 -0.73
C LYS A 39 17.90 -7.47 -1.28
N ALA A 40 18.68 -7.62 -2.35
CA ALA A 40 19.38 -6.53 -2.99
C ALA A 40 18.44 -5.55 -3.72
N ALA A 41 17.20 -5.97 -4.02
CA ALA A 41 16.24 -5.10 -4.70
C ALA A 41 15.86 -3.88 -3.85
N ALA A 42 15.51 -4.07 -2.57
CA ALA A 42 15.12 -2.97 -1.71
C ALA A 42 16.21 -1.89 -1.56
N PRO A 43 17.46 -2.19 -1.17
CA PRO A 43 18.50 -1.16 -1.08
C PRO A 43 18.83 -0.54 -2.45
N SER A 44 18.79 -1.29 -3.56
CA SER A 44 19.01 -0.73 -4.89
C SER A 44 17.92 0.27 -5.29
N LEU A 45 16.67 -0.07 -5.05
CA LEU A 45 15.52 0.78 -5.34
C LEU A 45 15.51 2.02 -4.44
N GLN A 46 15.67 1.85 -3.13
CA GLN A 46 15.70 2.95 -2.16
C GLN A 46 16.89 3.89 -2.40
N TYR A 47 18.07 3.36 -2.70
CA TYR A 47 19.25 4.16 -3.03
C TYR A 47 18.99 5.01 -4.29
N SER A 48 18.43 4.39 -5.34
CA SER A 48 18.14 5.05 -6.61
C SER A 48 17.11 6.16 -6.45
N ALA A 49 16.02 5.88 -5.72
CA ALA A 49 15.00 6.88 -5.38
C ALA A 49 15.60 8.04 -4.59
N ASN A 50 16.41 7.75 -3.56
CA ASN A 50 17.06 8.79 -2.76
C ASN A 50 18.02 9.67 -3.57
N GLN A 51 18.75 9.09 -4.52
CA GLN A 51 19.62 9.85 -5.41
C GLN A 51 18.80 10.77 -6.34
N GLN A 52 17.68 10.31 -6.87
CA GLN A 52 16.81 11.13 -7.70
C GLN A 52 16.15 12.25 -6.88
N LEU A 53 15.63 11.95 -5.68
CA LEU A 53 15.06 12.97 -4.79
C LEU A 53 16.09 14.02 -4.37
N LYS A 54 17.34 13.61 -4.12
CA LYS A 54 18.45 14.54 -3.85
C LYS A 54 18.79 15.42 -5.06
N LYS A 55 18.84 14.84 -6.27
CA LYS A 55 19.10 15.59 -7.50
C LYS A 55 18.00 16.64 -7.76
N GLN A 56 16.76 16.29 -7.48
CA GLN A 56 15.62 17.19 -7.62
C GLN A 56 15.41 18.10 -6.38
N GLN A 57 16.27 17.98 -5.36
CA GLN A 57 16.22 18.79 -4.14
C GLN A 57 14.83 18.79 -3.49
N LEU A 58 14.22 17.59 -3.32
CA LEU A 58 12.94 17.48 -2.61
C LEU A 58 13.10 18.04 -1.20
N ALA A 59 12.25 18.99 -0.84
CA ALA A 59 12.24 19.62 0.48
C ALA A 59 12.11 18.56 1.61
N ASP A 60 12.80 18.80 2.74
CA ASP A 60 12.73 17.89 3.89
C ASP A 60 11.43 18.04 4.67
N ILE A 61 10.86 19.27 4.68
CA ILE A 61 9.63 19.60 5.38
C ILE A 61 8.78 20.48 4.47
N GLN A 62 7.50 20.19 4.40
CA GLN A 62 6.45 21.06 3.88
C GLN A 62 5.64 21.57 5.07
N LEU A 63 5.64 22.87 5.28
CA LEU A 63 4.89 23.55 6.31
C LEU A 63 3.62 24.15 5.72
N ILE A 64 2.47 23.83 6.30
CA ILE A 64 1.15 24.38 5.95
C ILE A 64 0.53 24.97 7.19
N SER A 65 -0.26 26.04 7.04
CA SER A 65 -1.01 26.63 8.14
C SER A 65 -2.50 26.72 7.80
N THR A 66 -3.37 26.38 8.74
CA THR A 66 -4.84 26.55 8.58
C THR A 66 -5.26 28.03 8.49
N GLY A 67 -4.41 28.95 8.95
CA GLY A 67 -4.59 30.40 8.83
C GLY A 67 -3.79 31.05 7.70
N GLY A 68 -3.18 30.23 6.82
CA GLY A 68 -2.22 30.70 5.82
C GLY A 68 -0.88 31.09 6.42
N LEU A 69 0.14 31.19 5.59
CA LEU A 69 1.51 31.58 5.96
C LEU A 69 1.82 32.97 5.40
N THR A 70 2.53 33.78 6.17
CA THR A 70 2.83 35.18 5.83
C THR A 70 4.32 35.42 5.63
N LYS A 71 4.66 36.62 5.14
CA LYS A 71 6.08 37.05 5.05
C LYS A 71 6.80 37.01 6.40
N ASP A 72 6.07 37.20 7.51
CA ASP A 72 6.66 37.16 8.85
C ASP A 72 7.05 35.72 9.23
N ASP A 73 6.22 34.73 8.89
CA ASP A 73 6.53 33.29 9.08
C ASP A 73 7.77 32.93 8.24
N LEU A 74 7.81 33.36 6.97
CA LEU A 74 8.93 33.15 6.07
C LEU A 74 10.21 33.79 6.62
N ASN A 75 10.15 35.07 7.06
CA ASN A 75 11.30 35.80 7.58
C ASN A 75 11.82 35.19 8.89
N LEU A 76 10.92 34.69 9.75
CA LEU A 76 11.30 34.01 10.99
C LEU A 76 12.08 32.73 10.72
N LEU A 77 11.64 31.96 9.73
CA LEU A 77 12.30 30.72 9.33
C LEU A 77 13.61 31.00 8.57
N LYS A 78 13.66 32.02 7.71
CA LYS A 78 14.91 32.43 7.00
C LYS A 78 16.03 32.92 7.94
N LYS A 79 15.70 33.34 9.16
CA LYS A 79 16.72 33.65 10.18
C LYS A 79 17.49 32.42 10.67
N GLN A 80 16.99 31.21 10.40
CA GLN A 80 17.69 29.96 10.72
C GLN A 80 18.76 29.70 9.64
N SER A 81 20.03 29.93 9.93
CA SER A 81 21.16 29.87 8.96
C SER A 81 21.39 28.48 8.32
N ASP A 82 20.89 27.43 8.98
CA ASP A 82 21.04 26.04 8.55
C ASP A 82 19.84 25.49 7.76
N VAL A 83 18.80 26.33 7.52
CA VAL A 83 17.60 25.97 6.77
C VAL A 83 17.48 26.84 5.53
N LEU A 84 17.26 26.23 4.39
CA LEU A 84 16.79 26.88 3.17
C LEU A 84 15.26 26.86 3.20
N VAL A 85 14.62 28.01 2.96
CA VAL A 85 13.16 28.16 3.00
C VAL A 85 12.68 28.85 1.75
N GLU A 86 11.72 28.24 1.07
CA GLU A 86 11.07 28.77 -0.13
C GLU A 86 9.55 28.77 0.05
N GLU A 87 8.89 29.79 -0.47
CA GLU A 87 7.45 29.95 -0.44
C GLU A 87 6.77 29.23 -1.61
N GLY A 88 5.53 28.77 -1.42
CA GLY A 88 4.73 28.15 -2.45
C GLY A 88 3.24 28.43 -2.33
N TYR A 89 2.58 28.49 -3.50
CA TYR A 89 1.13 28.56 -3.60
C TYR A 89 0.60 27.24 -4.12
N ILE A 90 -0.49 26.77 -3.53
CA ILE A 90 -1.22 25.57 -3.95
C ILE A 90 -2.69 25.93 -4.06
N LEU A 91 -3.28 25.69 -5.22
CA LEU A 91 -4.71 25.88 -5.50
C LEU A 91 -5.26 24.59 -6.14
N TYR A 92 -6.54 24.40 -6.06
CA TYR A 92 -7.23 23.28 -6.72
C TYR A 92 -8.27 23.83 -7.71
N TYR A 93 -8.25 23.31 -8.92
CA TYR A 93 -9.20 23.67 -9.96
C TYR A 93 -9.91 22.41 -10.47
N ALA A 94 -11.23 22.43 -10.41
CA ALA A 94 -12.07 21.38 -10.96
C ALA A 94 -12.62 21.81 -12.32
N ASP A 95 -12.10 21.23 -13.41
CA ASP A 95 -12.68 21.36 -14.74
C ASP A 95 -13.97 20.54 -14.80
N LYS A 96 -15.08 21.23 -14.66
CA LYS A 96 -16.43 20.61 -14.68
C LYS A 96 -16.78 20.00 -16.03
N GLU A 97 -16.20 20.48 -17.14
CA GLU A 97 -16.48 19.94 -18.47
C GLU A 97 -15.79 18.61 -18.71
N LYS A 98 -14.53 18.53 -18.36
CA LYS A 98 -13.73 17.31 -18.51
C LYS A 98 -13.85 16.37 -17.30
N ASN A 99 -14.45 16.82 -16.19
CA ASN A 99 -14.49 16.15 -14.89
C ASN A 99 -13.07 15.74 -14.45
N GLN A 100 -12.17 16.72 -14.45
CA GLN A 100 -10.77 16.56 -14.08
C GLN A 100 -10.42 17.57 -12.98
N VAL A 101 -9.56 17.19 -12.08
CA VAL A 101 -9.06 18.06 -11.03
C VAL A 101 -7.58 18.32 -11.23
N PHE A 102 -7.22 19.59 -11.25
CA PHE A 102 -5.86 20.06 -11.34
C PHE A 102 -5.40 20.62 -10.00
N GLU A 103 -4.22 20.23 -9.55
CA GLU A 103 -3.49 20.89 -8.48
C GLU A 103 -2.53 21.91 -9.11
N LEU A 104 -2.75 23.19 -8.81
CA LEU A 104 -1.98 24.30 -9.35
C LEU A 104 -0.92 24.69 -8.34
N LEU A 105 0.35 24.64 -8.76
CA LEU A 105 1.49 24.99 -7.92
C LEU A 105 2.25 26.17 -8.52
N SER A 106 2.79 27.02 -7.65
CA SER A 106 3.66 28.10 -8.10
C SER A 106 5.02 27.58 -8.56
N TYR A 107 5.58 28.23 -9.59
CA TYR A 107 6.91 28.01 -10.10
C TYR A 107 7.70 29.34 -10.09
N ASN A 108 8.87 29.32 -9.47
CA ASN A 108 9.82 30.41 -9.54
C ASN A 108 11.14 29.87 -10.11
N PRO A 109 11.69 30.48 -11.19
CA PRO A 109 12.96 30.07 -11.76
C PRO A 109 14.17 30.10 -10.80
N GLU A 110 14.09 30.91 -9.74
CA GLU A 110 15.13 31.06 -8.73
C GLU A 110 15.08 29.99 -7.64
N ASP A 111 14.00 29.19 -7.56
CA ASP A 111 13.84 28.17 -6.55
C ASP A 111 14.88 27.06 -6.68
N GLN A 112 15.48 26.70 -5.55
CA GLN A 112 16.47 25.65 -5.43
C GLN A 112 15.85 24.31 -5.04
N LEU A 113 14.70 24.34 -4.35
CA LEU A 113 13.96 23.17 -3.89
C LEU A 113 12.98 22.65 -4.94
N ASN A 114 12.58 21.41 -4.79
CA ASN A 114 11.53 20.76 -5.58
C ASN A 114 11.70 20.89 -7.10
N ARG A 115 12.93 20.80 -7.60
CA ARG A 115 13.27 21.05 -8.98
C ARG A 115 12.54 20.13 -9.94
N LEU A 116 11.91 20.75 -10.95
CA LEU A 116 11.16 20.03 -11.98
C LEU A 116 12.09 19.38 -13.00
N GLN A 117 11.75 18.18 -13.43
CA GLN A 117 12.42 17.48 -14.53
C GLN A 117 11.59 17.63 -15.80
N VAL A 118 12.11 18.36 -16.79
CA VAL A 118 11.45 18.51 -18.09
C VAL A 118 11.49 17.20 -18.86
N VAL A 119 10.32 16.73 -19.28
CA VAL A 119 10.15 15.53 -20.12
C VAL A 119 10.01 15.90 -21.59
N ALA A 120 9.34 17.03 -21.88
CA ALA A 120 9.21 17.58 -23.24
C ALA A 120 8.92 19.08 -23.15
N GLY A 121 9.36 19.86 -24.13
CA GLY A 121 9.20 21.31 -24.15
C GLY A 121 10.21 22.02 -23.26
N HIS A 122 9.79 23.08 -22.59
CA HIS A 122 10.61 23.88 -21.67
C HIS A 122 9.79 24.36 -20.46
N LEU A 123 10.47 24.86 -19.44
CA LEU A 123 9.84 25.50 -18.28
C LEU A 123 9.24 26.85 -18.66
N PRO A 124 8.23 27.36 -17.93
CA PRO A 124 7.58 28.62 -18.20
C PRO A 124 8.61 29.78 -18.18
N LYS A 125 8.51 30.66 -19.17
CA LYS A 125 9.32 31.89 -19.30
C LYS A 125 8.48 33.15 -19.28
N GLN A 126 7.18 33.03 -19.56
CA GLN A 126 6.22 34.11 -19.62
C GLN A 126 5.05 33.84 -18.66
N ALA A 127 4.38 34.87 -18.21
CA ALA A 127 3.27 34.74 -17.25
C ALA A 127 2.11 33.90 -17.78
N ASN A 128 1.86 33.86 -19.06
CA ASN A 128 0.80 33.09 -19.72
C ASN A 128 1.21 31.65 -20.09
N GLU A 129 2.38 31.19 -19.64
CA GLU A 129 2.87 29.83 -19.89
C GLU A 129 2.67 28.94 -18.68
N LEU A 130 2.38 27.66 -18.93
CA LEU A 130 2.34 26.63 -17.90
C LEU A 130 3.07 25.37 -18.33
N VAL A 131 3.50 24.57 -17.36
CA VAL A 131 3.90 23.18 -17.56
C VAL A 131 2.96 22.24 -16.83
N LEU A 132 2.70 21.12 -17.49
CA LEU A 132 1.70 20.13 -17.07
C LEU A 132 2.37 18.80 -16.72
N ASP A 133 1.73 18.02 -15.88
CA ASP A 133 2.10 16.65 -15.56
C ASP A 133 2.33 15.82 -16.84
N GLU A 134 3.42 15.05 -16.90
CA GLU A 134 3.72 14.17 -18.04
C GLU A 134 2.60 13.17 -18.38
N ARG A 135 1.81 12.78 -17.39
CA ARG A 135 0.67 11.84 -17.56
C ARG A 135 -0.42 12.41 -18.46
N ALA A 136 -0.57 13.72 -18.49
CA ALA A 136 -1.59 14.39 -19.29
C ALA A 136 -1.40 14.17 -20.81
N LYS A 137 -0.16 13.85 -21.25
CA LYS A 137 0.10 13.44 -22.64
C LYS A 137 -0.75 12.23 -23.07
N LYS A 138 -0.92 11.25 -22.17
CA LYS A 138 -1.73 10.04 -22.46
C LYS A 138 -3.22 10.35 -22.58
N SER A 139 -3.66 11.46 -22.02
CA SER A 139 -5.03 11.96 -22.09
C SER A 139 -5.28 12.95 -23.22
N GLY A 140 -4.30 13.14 -24.11
CA GLY A 140 -4.45 13.88 -25.35
C GLY A 140 -3.97 15.33 -25.31
N TYR A 141 -3.48 15.83 -24.18
CA TYR A 141 -2.88 17.18 -24.10
C TYR A 141 -1.56 17.28 -24.86
N LYS A 142 -1.36 18.40 -25.55
CA LYS A 142 -0.18 18.66 -26.39
C LYS A 142 0.46 20.00 -26.05
N ILE A 143 1.76 20.13 -26.33
CA ILE A 143 2.45 21.41 -26.28
C ILE A 143 1.81 22.34 -27.30
N GLY A 144 1.47 23.57 -26.84
CA GLY A 144 0.77 24.58 -27.65
C GLY A 144 -0.73 24.68 -27.34
N ASP A 145 -1.33 23.65 -26.70
CA ASP A 145 -2.74 23.73 -26.27
C ASP A 145 -2.95 24.83 -25.24
N GLN A 146 -4.16 25.38 -25.21
CA GLN A 146 -4.59 26.35 -24.21
C GLN A 146 -5.44 25.67 -23.13
N ILE A 147 -5.22 26.05 -21.87
CA ILE A 147 -6.05 25.66 -20.71
C ILE A 147 -6.60 26.93 -20.08
N SER A 148 -7.92 26.99 -19.90
CA SER A 148 -8.60 28.06 -19.18
C SER A 148 -8.82 27.62 -17.73
N LEU A 149 -8.34 28.43 -16.78
CA LEU A 149 -8.44 28.22 -15.34
C LEU A 149 -9.31 29.34 -14.74
N ASP A 150 -10.60 29.07 -14.56
CA ASP A 150 -11.56 30.06 -14.04
C ASP A 150 -11.46 30.19 -12.51
N LEU A 151 -10.43 30.89 -12.05
CA LEU A 151 -10.16 31.23 -10.64
C LEU A 151 -9.84 32.73 -10.51
N PRO A 152 -10.80 33.63 -10.79
CA PRO A 152 -10.55 35.06 -10.85
C PRO A 152 -10.19 35.69 -9.48
N SER A 153 -10.54 35.04 -8.36
CA SER A 153 -10.13 35.47 -7.00
C SER A 153 -8.64 35.23 -6.74
N ASP A 154 -8.09 34.17 -7.29
CA ASP A 154 -6.79 33.61 -6.88
C ASP A 154 -5.71 33.77 -7.95
N LEU A 155 -6.11 33.84 -9.23
CA LEU A 155 -5.20 34.02 -10.37
C LEU A 155 -5.40 35.34 -11.08
N LYS A 156 -4.31 35.91 -11.61
CA LYS A 156 -4.31 37.16 -12.38
C LYS A 156 -4.76 36.99 -13.83
N GLN A 157 -4.59 35.77 -14.37
CA GLN A 157 -4.94 35.39 -15.74
C GLN A 157 -5.79 34.12 -15.73
N GLN A 158 -6.58 33.92 -16.78
CA GLN A 158 -7.42 32.74 -16.97
C GLN A 158 -6.83 31.76 -17.99
N ASP A 159 -6.29 32.28 -19.09
CA ASP A 159 -5.86 31.48 -20.22
C ASP A 159 -4.36 31.28 -20.23
N TYR A 160 -3.94 30.04 -20.28
CA TYR A 160 -2.53 29.65 -20.24
C TYR A 160 -2.20 28.70 -21.37
N LYS A 161 -0.99 28.79 -21.91
CA LYS A 161 -0.44 27.94 -22.95
C LYS A 161 0.44 26.85 -22.35
N ILE A 162 0.22 25.60 -22.72
CA ILE A 162 1.10 24.48 -22.36
C ILE A 162 2.42 24.61 -23.12
N VAL A 163 3.54 24.82 -22.42
CA VAL A 163 4.86 24.92 -23.05
C VAL A 163 5.75 23.73 -22.76
N GLY A 164 5.35 22.85 -21.83
CA GLY A 164 6.10 21.65 -21.52
C GLY A 164 5.37 20.67 -20.62
N PHE A 165 5.93 19.48 -20.57
CA PHE A 165 5.52 18.42 -19.66
C PHE A 165 6.66 18.11 -18.70
N VAL A 166 6.32 17.95 -17.41
CA VAL A 166 7.31 17.79 -16.35
C VAL A 166 6.99 16.64 -15.41
N LYS A 167 8.03 16.15 -14.72
CA LYS A 167 7.93 15.37 -13.49
C LYS A 167 8.28 16.25 -12.30
N SER A 168 7.56 16.10 -11.21
CA SER A 168 7.83 16.80 -9.95
C SER A 168 8.20 15.80 -8.85
N PRO A 169 9.19 16.10 -8.00
CA PRO A 169 9.53 15.24 -6.87
C PRO A 169 8.45 15.20 -5.78
N LEU A 170 7.51 16.14 -5.78
CA LEU A 170 6.36 16.12 -4.89
C LEU A 170 5.37 14.99 -5.25
N PHE A 171 5.35 14.55 -6.52
CA PHE A 171 4.40 13.59 -7.08
C PHE A 171 5.13 12.37 -7.67
N VAL A 172 5.79 11.58 -6.84
CA VAL A 172 6.55 10.42 -7.31
C VAL A 172 5.69 9.20 -7.63
N ALA A 173 4.49 9.08 -7.05
CA ALA A 173 3.53 8.04 -7.43
C ALA A 173 2.91 8.36 -8.79
N ALA A 174 3.10 7.47 -9.77
CA ALA A 174 2.57 7.66 -11.13
C ALA A 174 1.05 7.37 -11.23
N SER A 175 0.51 6.53 -10.35
CA SER A 175 -0.90 6.14 -10.35
C SER A 175 -1.78 7.12 -9.58
N GLU A 176 -1.23 7.87 -8.61
CA GLU A 176 -1.98 8.72 -7.70
C GLU A 176 -1.27 10.05 -7.52
N ARG A 177 -2.02 11.16 -7.61
CA ARG A 177 -1.50 12.53 -7.44
C ARG A 177 -1.95 13.19 -6.14
N GLY A 178 -2.72 12.48 -5.34
CA GLY A 178 -3.26 12.97 -4.07
C GLY A 178 -4.76 13.18 -4.08
N SER A 179 -5.29 13.58 -2.94
CA SER A 179 -6.70 13.94 -2.76
C SER A 179 -6.89 15.45 -2.98
N ALA A 180 -8.07 15.81 -3.50
CA ALA A 180 -8.48 17.19 -3.66
C ALA A 180 -9.73 17.48 -2.83
N PRO A 181 -9.86 18.69 -2.25
CA PRO A 181 -11.09 19.11 -1.56
C PRO A 181 -12.24 19.44 -2.52
N VAL A 182 -11.99 19.39 -3.83
CA VAL A 182 -12.95 19.77 -4.88
C VAL A 182 -13.11 18.67 -5.92
N GLY A 183 -14.17 18.77 -6.71
CA GLY A 183 -14.38 17.92 -7.88
C GLY A 183 -14.70 16.47 -7.51
N ASN A 184 -13.94 15.52 -8.07
CA ASN A 184 -14.11 14.09 -7.86
C ASN A 184 -13.35 13.56 -6.61
N GLY A 185 -12.73 14.47 -5.83
CA GLY A 185 -12.00 14.15 -4.60
C GLY A 185 -10.56 13.67 -4.81
N SER A 186 -10.08 13.57 -6.06
CA SER A 186 -8.72 13.18 -6.37
C SER A 186 -8.09 14.10 -7.40
N VAL A 187 -6.79 14.34 -7.28
CA VAL A 187 -6.03 15.11 -8.27
C VAL A 187 -5.74 14.23 -9.48
N ASP A 188 -6.18 14.67 -10.68
CA ASP A 188 -5.86 13.98 -11.93
C ASP A 188 -4.48 14.36 -12.43
N TYR A 189 -4.16 15.66 -12.43
CA TYR A 189 -2.89 16.22 -12.90
C TYR A 189 -2.47 17.40 -12.05
N PHE A 190 -1.17 17.64 -11.99
CA PHE A 190 -0.63 18.87 -11.45
C PHE A 190 -0.20 19.84 -12.58
N ILE A 191 -0.27 21.12 -12.28
CA ILE A 191 0.14 22.23 -13.16
C ILE A 191 1.10 23.14 -12.38
N TYR A 192 2.18 23.57 -13.01
CA TYR A 192 3.02 24.63 -12.48
C TYR A 192 2.85 25.90 -13.29
N LEU A 193 2.54 26.99 -12.58
CA LEU A 193 2.35 28.35 -13.10
C LEU A 193 3.42 29.29 -12.52
N PRO A 194 3.90 30.29 -13.29
CA PRO A 194 4.78 31.32 -12.73
C PRO A 194 4.17 31.96 -11.47
N VAL A 195 4.97 32.11 -10.44
CA VAL A 195 4.55 32.63 -9.12
C VAL A 195 3.83 33.97 -9.20
N GLU A 196 4.21 34.81 -10.17
CA GLU A 196 3.60 36.13 -10.42
C GLU A 196 2.11 36.08 -10.76
N ASN A 197 1.59 34.91 -11.18
CA ASN A 197 0.15 34.74 -11.48
C ASN A 197 -0.73 34.63 -10.25
N PHE A 198 -0.17 34.21 -9.12
CA PHE A 198 -0.93 34.05 -7.88
C PHE A 198 -1.22 35.43 -7.24
N LYS A 199 -2.45 35.58 -6.74
CA LYS A 199 -2.89 36.79 -6.03
C LYS A 199 -2.76 36.58 -4.53
N GLY A 200 -2.46 37.71 -3.84
CA GLY A 200 -2.40 37.72 -2.39
C GLY A 200 -1.01 37.56 -1.80
N ASP A 201 -0.88 37.97 -0.53
CA ASP A 201 0.36 37.91 0.26
C ASP A 201 0.41 36.74 1.26
N ILE A 202 -0.54 35.80 1.10
CA ILE A 202 -0.65 34.61 1.98
C ILE A 202 -0.18 33.38 1.20
N TYR A 203 0.89 32.78 1.65
CA TYR A 203 1.42 31.54 1.06
C TYR A 203 0.61 30.32 1.51
N SER A 204 0.39 29.39 0.62
CA SER A 204 -0.28 28.11 0.95
C SER A 204 0.67 27.19 1.70
N THR A 205 1.96 27.25 1.38
CA THR A 205 2.99 26.35 1.95
C THR A 205 4.36 27.04 1.99
N LEU A 206 5.20 26.60 2.93
CA LEU A 206 6.65 26.86 2.90
C LEU A 206 7.38 25.52 2.79
N TYR A 207 8.33 25.46 1.89
CA TYR A 207 9.23 24.32 1.70
C TYR A 207 10.55 24.58 2.41
N LEU A 208 10.98 23.63 3.24
CA LEU A 208 12.19 23.75 4.05
C LEU A 208 13.15 22.60 3.77
N GLN A 209 14.43 22.93 3.68
CA GLN A 209 15.49 21.95 3.60
C GLN A 209 16.54 22.23 4.68
N ASP A 210 16.84 21.24 5.51
CA ASP A 210 17.90 21.33 6.51
C ASP A 210 19.23 20.85 5.91
N LYS A 211 20.22 21.73 5.85
CA LYS A 211 21.56 21.42 5.32
C LYS A 211 22.23 20.23 6.01
N LYS A 212 21.90 19.97 7.29
CA LYS A 212 22.45 18.86 8.06
C LYS A 212 21.86 17.50 7.68
N LEU A 213 20.64 17.49 7.07
CA LEU A 213 19.95 16.27 6.64
C LEU A 213 20.28 15.88 5.21
N ASN A 214 20.88 16.77 4.39
CA ASN A 214 21.16 16.56 2.98
C ASN A 214 21.92 15.26 2.65
N ASN A 215 22.81 14.82 3.57
CA ASN A 215 23.61 13.62 3.35
C ASN A 215 22.92 12.32 3.81
N LEU A 216 21.80 12.43 4.51
CA LEU A 216 21.08 11.28 5.02
C LEU A 216 20.12 10.74 3.97
N ALA A 217 19.90 9.44 4.01
CA ALA A 217 18.89 8.81 3.16
C ALA A 217 17.55 8.76 3.90
N VAL A 218 16.48 9.17 3.21
CA VAL A 218 15.13 9.33 3.78
C VAL A 218 14.57 8.06 4.43
N TYR A 219 15.01 6.89 4.00
CA TYR A 219 14.58 5.59 4.54
C TYR A 219 15.37 5.12 5.77
N THR A 220 16.27 5.94 6.31
CA THR A 220 17.09 5.55 7.46
C THR A 220 16.52 6.04 8.79
N LYS A 221 16.69 5.25 9.85
CA LYS A 221 16.26 5.64 11.20
C LYS A 221 16.99 6.91 11.70
N ASP A 222 18.22 7.13 11.23
CA ASP A 222 18.99 8.34 11.60
C ASP A 222 18.36 9.60 11.00
N TYR A 223 17.89 9.53 9.74
CA TYR A 223 17.13 10.61 9.12
C TYR A 223 15.85 10.90 9.92
N GLN A 224 15.05 9.89 10.23
CA GLN A 224 13.79 10.05 10.96
C GLN A 224 13.98 10.69 12.34
N GLN A 225 14.94 10.19 13.12
CA GLN A 225 15.21 10.77 14.43
C GLN A 225 15.66 12.23 14.37
N LYS A 226 16.43 12.59 13.35
CA LYS A 226 16.93 13.96 13.18
C LYS A 226 15.86 14.90 12.65
N ILE A 227 15.03 14.44 11.71
CA ILE A 227 13.93 15.25 11.17
C ILE A 227 12.87 15.52 12.24
N ASP A 228 12.49 14.51 13.07
CA ASP A 228 11.57 14.67 14.18
C ASP A 228 12.08 15.71 15.20
N LYS A 229 13.37 15.64 15.50
CA LYS A 229 14.01 16.64 16.38
C LYS A 229 13.95 18.04 15.76
N ARG A 230 14.17 18.13 14.44
CA ARG A 230 14.11 19.41 13.71
C ARG A 230 12.70 19.98 13.70
N VAL A 231 11.69 19.17 13.41
CA VAL A 231 10.28 19.58 13.46
C VAL A 231 9.94 20.17 14.83
N LYS A 232 10.28 19.48 15.94
CA LYS A 232 10.05 19.98 17.30
C LYS A 232 10.75 21.33 17.58
N GLN A 233 11.94 21.55 17.03
CA GLN A 233 12.63 22.85 17.12
C GLN A 233 11.87 23.94 16.36
N LEU A 234 11.42 23.66 15.14
CA LEU A 234 10.66 24.60 14.31
C LEU A 234 9.28 24.91 14.93
N GLU A 235 8.61 23.91 15.50
CA GLU A 235 7.37 24.12 16.27
C GLU A 235 7.60 25.12 17.45
N THR A 236 8.71 24.96 18.16
CA THR A 236 9.05 25.84 19.27
C THR A 236 9.31 27.26 18.79
N ILE A 237 9.98 27.43 17.65
CA ILE A 237 10.26 28.72 17.01
C ILE A 237 8.97 29.41 16.55
N LEU A 238 8.05 28.64 15.96
CA LEU A 238 6.79 29.17 15.42
C LEU A 238 5.68 29.34 16.46
N ARG A 239 5.83 28.76 17.66
CA ARG A 239 4.82 28.86 18.74
C ARG A 239 4.35 30.30 19.04
N PRO A 240 5.22 31.33 19.13
CA PRO A 240 4.77 32.69 19.31
C PRO A 240 3.93 33.23 18.15
N ARG A 241 4.22 32.80 16.91
CA ARG A 241 3.50 33.21 15.71
C ARG A 241 2.05 32.72 15.69
N ILE A 242 1.75 31.58 16.31
CA ILE A 242 0.38 31.02 16.38
C ILE A 242 -0.55 32.09 16.99
N LYS A 243 -0.15 32.71 18.11
CA LYS A 243 -0.92 33.72 18.79
C LYS A 243 -1.01 35.01 17.96
N GLN A 244 0.13 35.49 17.47
CA GLN A 244 0.18 36.69 16.65
C GLN A 244 -0.70 36.53 15.39
N ARG A 245 -0.63 35.43 14.72
CA ARG A 245 -1.42 35.12 13.51
C ARG A 245 -2.91 35.02 13.82
N ALA A 246 -3.29 34.46 14.97
CA ALA A 246 -4.67 34.48 15.44
C ALA A 246 -5.20 35.91 15.64
N ASP A 247 -4.38 36.74 16.25
CA ASP A 247 -4.73 38.15 16.48
C ASP A 247 -4.85 38.92 15.14
N GLU A 248 -3.91 38.76 14.21
CA GLU A 248 -3.94 39.31 12.85
C GLU A 248 -5.22 38.95 12.08
N ILE A 249 -5.57 37.64 12.08
CA ILE A 249 -6.78 37.14 11.42
C ILE A 249 -8.04 37.75 12.02
N LYS A 250 -8.11 37.85 13.36
CA LYS A 250 -9.21 38.44 14.05
C LYS A 250 -9.34 39.93 13.72
N GLU A 251 -8.22 40.65 13.73
CA GLU A 251 -8.19 42.08 13.39
C GLU A 251 -8.64 42.33 11.95
N GLN A 252 -8.12 41.55 10.99
CA GLN A 252 -8.53 41.65 9.59
C GLN A 252 -10.02 41.35 9.39
N ALA A 253 -10.56 40.34 10.09
CA ALA A 253 -11.98 40.02 10.04
C ALA A 253 -12.86 41.06 10.73
N GLN A 254 -12.35 41.74 11.78
CA GLN A 254 -13.06 42.75 12.55
C GLN A 254 -13.20 44.06 11.80
N GLN A 255 -12.23 44.48 10.94
CA GLN A 255 -12.24 45.78 10.27
C GLN A 255 -13.50 46.03 9.44
N PRO A 256 -13.99 45.14 8.56
CA PRO A 256 -15.22 45.39 7.81
C PRO A 256 -16.46 45.46 8.71
N LEU A 257 -16.52 44.70 9.81
CA LEU A 257 -17.62 44.73 10.76
C LEU A 257 -17.68 46.05 11.50
N THR A 258 -16.53 46.57 11.92
CA THR A 258 -16.43 47.87 12.58
C THR A 258 -16.93 48.98 11.67
N LYS A 259 -16.54 48.96 10.37
CA LYS A 259 -17.03 49.93 9.38
C LYS A 259 -18.56 49.82 9.17
N ALA A 260 -19.07 48.59 9.02
CA ALA A 260 -20.50 48.35 8.84
C ALA A 260 -21.31 48.79 10.08
N LYS A 261 -20.79 48.53 11.27
CA LYS A 261 -21.42 48.98 12.53
C LYS A 261 -21.51 50.53 12.60
N ALA A 262 -20.41 51.21 12.27
CA ALA A 262 -20.40 52.70 12.23
C ALA A 262 -21.43 53.25 11.23
N GLN A 263 -21.59 52.60 10.06
CA GLN A 263 -22.60 53.00 9.07
C GLN A 263 -24.03 52.79 9.60
N ILE A 264 -24.31 51.69 10.29
CA ILE A 264 -25.60 51.44 10.92
C ILE A 264 -25.87 52.45 12.03
N ASP A 265 -24.88 52.75 12.87
CA ASP A 265 -25.04 53.76 13.94
C ASP A 265 -25.33 55.14 13.38
N GLN A 266 -24.65 55.52 12.29
CA GLN A 266 -24.92 56.78 11.59
C GLN A 266 -26.34 56.82 10.98
N ALA A 267 -26.77 55.73 10.34
CA ALA A 267 -28.11 55.60 9.78
C ALA A 267 -29.19 55.65 10.88
N LYS A 268 -28.97 55.06 12.04
CA LYS A 268 -29.88 55.13 13.21
C LYS A 268 -30.02 56.56 13.72
N GLN A 269 -28.90 57.33 13.79
CA GLN A 269 -28.96 58.73 14.18
C GLN A 269 -29.77 59.54 13.20
N GLN A 270 -29.62 59.34 11.89
CA GLN A 270 -30.44 60.04 10.89
C GLN A 270 -31.91 59.69 10.99
N ILE A 271 -32.26 58.41 11.21
CA ILE A 271 -33.66 58.00 11.43
C ILE A 271 -34.22 58.63 12.73
N ALA A 272 -33.44 58.69 13.80
CA ALA A 272 -33.88 59.30 15.05
C ALA A 272 -34.18 60.85 14.90
N ALA A 273 -33.27 61.54 14.18
CA ALA A 273 -33.49 62.94 13.83
C ALA A 273 -34.74 63.13 12.95
N GLY A 274 -34.89 62.24 11.94
CA GLY A 274 -36.09 62.26 11.08
C GLY A 274 -37.41 61.99 11.87
N LYS A 275 -37.40 61.11 12.84
CA LYS A 275 -38.53 60.81 13.74
C LYS A 275 -38.86 62.06 14.59
N ALA A 276 -37.86 62.74 15.18
CA ALA A 276 -38.08 63.96 15.97
C ALA A 276 -38.67 65.07 15.12
N GLN A 277 -38.20 65.25 13.92
CA GLN A 277 -38.79 66.25 12.98
C GLN A 277 -40.24 65.89 12.61
N LEU A 278 -40.51 64.62 12.42
CA LEU A 278 -41.84 64.09 12.09
C LEU A 278 -42.84 64.38 13.25
N GLU A 279 -42.40 64.03 14.45
CA GLU A 279 -43.20 64.29 15.65
C GLU A 279 -43.55 65.80 15.83
N GLN A 280 -42.59 66.69 15.59
CA GLN A 280 -42.84 68.12 15.58
C GLN A 280 -43.83 68.53 14.50
N ALA A 281 -43.69 67.99 13.29
CA ALA A 281 -44.63 68.28 12.21
C ALA A 281 -46.03 67.72 12.50
N GLN A 282 -46.16 66.53 13.11
CA GLN A 282 -47.44 65.99 13.54
C GLN A 282 -48.12 66.88 14.61
N GLN A 283 -47.34 67.33 15.59
CA GLN A 283 -47.87 68.26 16.60
C GLN A 283 -48.38 69.57 15.99
N GLN A 284 -47.68 70.10 14.98
CA GLN A 284 -48.08 71.31 14.29
C GLN A 284 -49.37 71.10 13.48
N VAL A 285 -49.48 69.99 12.77
CA VAL A 285 -50.71 69.60 12.03
C VAL A 285 -51.90 69.41 12.97
N GLN A 286 -51.72 68.80 14.14
CA GLN A 286 -52.73 68.65 15.14
C GLN A 286 -53.24 70.02 15.72
N LYS A 287 -52.31 70.98 15.98
CA LYS A 287 -52.66 72.34 16.39
C LYS A 287 -53.48 73.04 15.31
N GLN A 288 -53.08 72.89 14.03
CA GLN A 288 -53.81 73.49 12.93
C GLN A 288 -55.20 72.85 12.78
N LEU A 289 -55.31 71.59 12.94
CA LEU A 289 -56.61 70.84 12.90
C LEU A 289 -57.51 71.34 14.00
N ALA A 290 -57.05 71.51 15.23
CA ALA A 290 -57.82 72.12 16.35
C ALA A 290 -58.30 73.51 16.08
N GLN A 291 -57.50 74.36 15.46
CA GLN A 291 -57.90 75.72 15.07
C GLN A 291 -58.94 75.80 13.98
N ILE A 292 -58.87 74.89 12.98
CA ILE A 292 -59.79 74.80 11.89
C ILE A 292 -61.12 74.24 12.34
N GLN A 293 -61.16 73.29 13.30
CA GLN A 293 -62.43 72.79 13.90
C GLN A 293 -63.27 73.88 14.58
N LEU A 294 -62.61 74.94 15.09
CA LEU A 294 -63.29 76.08 15.72
C LEU A 294 -63.93 77.13 14.75
N LEU A 295 -63.64 76.96 13.41
CA LEU A 295 -64.22 77.84 12.39
C LEU A 295 -65.68 77.48 12.03
N PRO A 296 -66.53 78.42 11.64
CA PRO A 296 -67.89 78.16 11.17
C PRO A 296 -67.88 77.33 9.90
N ASP A 297 -68.89 76.48 9.71
CA ASP A 297 -68.99 75.61 8.57
C ASP A 297 -69.12 76.37 7.25
N SER A 298 -68.10 76.24 6.41
CA SER A 298 -68.02 76.92 5.13
C SER A 298 -67.22 76.06 4.13
N SER A 299 -67.37 76.29 2.83
CA SER A 299 -66.56 75.64 1.75
C SER A 299 -65.09 75.88 1.99
N GLN A 300 -64.66 76.94 2.66
CA GLN A 300 -63.29 77.22 2.99
C GLN A 300 -62.74 76.33 4.12
N LYS A 301 -63.62 76.01 5.15
CA LYS A 301 -63.27 75.00 6.21
C LYS A 301 -63.05 73.64 5.60
N GLN A 302 -63.94 73.15 4.65
CA GLN A 302 -63.80 71.90 4.00
C GLN A 302 -62.51 71.84 3.16
N ALA A 303 -62.12 72.85 2.44
CA ALA A 303 -60.84 72.91 1.65
C ALA A 303 -59.61 72.77 2.58
N LEU A 304 -59.66 73.47 3.75
CA LEU A 304 -58.59 73.41 4.77
C LEU A 304 -58.48 72.01 5.41
N LEU A 305 -59.64 71.38 5.74
CA LEU A 305 -59.67 70.03 6.26
C LEU A 305 -59.10 68.98 5.24
N THR A 306 -59.40 69.12 3.96
CA THR A 306 -58.83 68.28 2.87
C THR A 306 -57.33 68.44 2.78
N GLN A 307 -56.84 69.70 2.94
CA GLN A 307 -55.41 69.97 2.90
C GLN A 307 -54.67 69.36 4.12
N ILE A 308 -55.29 69.47 5.32
CA ILE A 308 -54.72 68.83 6.51
C ILE A 308 -54.76 67.34 6.43
N GLN A 309 -55.83 66.69 5.92
CA GLN A 309 -55.88 65.29 5.68
C GLN A 309 -54.80 64.82 4.69
N ALA A 310 -54.50 65.58 3.63
CA ALA A 310 -53.37 65.29 2.74
C ALA A 310 -52.02 65.33 3.48
N SER A 311 -51.81 66.32 4.32
CA SER A 311 -50.59 66.45 5.15
C SER A 311 -50.46 65.33 6.19
N GLU A 312 -51.55 64.94 6.85
CA GLU A 312 -51.52 63.75 7.74
C GLU A 312 -51.16 62.49 7.03
N ASN A 313 -51.75 62.30 5.84
CA ASN A 313 -51.39 61.12 5.00
C ASN A 313 -49.92 61.12 4.60
N GLU A 314 -49.32 62.20 4.20
CA GLU A 314 -47.92 62.37 3.89
C GLU A 314 -47.03 62.05 5.11
N LEU A 315 -47.40 62.61 6.30
CA LEU A 315 -46.65 62.33 7.54
C LEU A 315 -46.70 60.85 7.94
N ASN A 316 -47.88 60.21 7.77
CA ASN A 316 -48.07 58.78 8.05
C ASN A 316 -47.23 57.91 7.10
N GLN A 317 -47.17 58.33 5.82
CA GLN A 317 -46.27 57.61 4.86
C GLN A 317 -44.79 57.79 5.26
N LYS A 318 -44.35 58.94 5.66
CA LYS A 318 -42.99 59.19 6.19
C LYS A 318 -42.69 58.36 7.42
N GLN A 319 -43.66 58.28 8.35
CA GLN A 319 -43.54 57.41 9.54
C GLN A 319 -43.38 55.93 9.21
N THR A 320 -44.19 55.45 8.27
CA THR A 320 -44.13 54.07 7.81
C THR A 320 -42.77 53.78 7.15
N ASN A 321 -42.27 54.67 6.31
CA ASN A 321 -40.95 54.53 5.67
C ASN A 321 -39.83 54.51 6.69
N LEU A 322 -39.83 55.40 7.71
CA LEU A 322 -38.82 55.42 8.77
C LEU A 322 -38.87 54.18 9.64
N ASN A 323 -40.07 53.62 9.91
CA ASN A 323 -40.21 52.38 10.65
C ASN A 323 -39.69 51.16 9.84
N ASN A 324 -39.96 51.12 8.52
CA ASN A 324 -39.44 50.08 7.63
C ASN A 324 -37.90 50.13 7.57
N GLN A 325 -37.32 51.33 7.48
CA GLN A 325 -35.86 51.50 7.51
C GLN A 325 -35.27 51.04 8.86
N LEU A 326 -35.92 51.35 9.99
CA LEU A 326 -35.48 50.88 11.30
C LEU A 326 -35.51 49.34 11.42
N THR A 327 -36.55 48.71 10.89
CA THR A 327 -36.70 47.26 10.87
C THR A 327 -35.57 46.61 10.03
N THR A 328 -35.26 47.21 8.88
CA THR A 328 -34.16 46.74 8.01
C THR A 328 -32.79 46.86 8.71
N LEU A 329 -32.53 48.00 9.38
CA LEU A 329 -31.30 48.20 10.14
C LEU A 329 -31.17 47.23 11.34
N SER A 330 -32.29 46.96 12.03
CA SER A 330 -32.28 45.97 13.12
C SER A 330 -31.94 44.55 12.63
N ALA A 331 -32.45 44.14 11.47
CA ALA A 331 -32.07 42.86 10.83
C ALA A 331 -30.59 42.82 10.43
N GLN A 332 -30.05 43.90 9.91
CA GLN A 332 -28.63 44.05 9.59
C GLN A 332 -27.77 43.97 10.86
N GLU A 333 -28.17 44.60 11.95
CA GLU A 333 -27.49 44.52 13.24
C GLU A 333 -27.44 43.11 13.83
N GLN A 334 -28.54 42.38 13.73
CA GLN A 334 -28.56 40.95 14.11
C GLN A 334 -27.60 40.13 13.27
N THR A 335 -27.51 40.40 11.97
CA THR A 335 -26.58 39.75 11.08
C THR A 335 -25.13 40.04 11.46
N LEU A 336 -24.82 41.34 11.77
CA LEU A 336 -23.49 41.72 12.26
C LEU A 336 -23.16 41.07 13.61
N ALA A 337 -24.10 40.97 14.53
CA ALA A 337 -23.90 40.30 15.81
C ALA A 337 -23.58 38.80 15.63
N LYS A 338 -24.25 38.11 14.69
CA LYS A 338 -23.93 36.74 14.32
C LYS A 338 -22.53 36.62 13.71
N GLN A 339 -22.13 37.55 12.83
CA GLN A 339 -20.78 37.58 12.24
C GLN A 339 -19.71 37.86 13.31
N GLN A 340 -19.99 38.80 14.26
CA GLN A 340 -19.10 39.06 15.40
C GLN A 340 -18.88 37.76 16.23
N ALA A 341 -19.94 37.06 16.59
CA ALA A 341 -19.84 35.81 17.33
C ALA A 341 -18.99 34.76 16.59
N LYS A 342 -19.07 34.70 15.26
CA LYS A 342 -18.21 33.83 14.45
C LYS A 342 -16.74 34.25 14.55
N ILE A 343 -16.43 35.56 14.52
CA ILE A 343 -15.05 36.05 14.68
C ILE A 343 -14.51 35.74 16.08
N ASP A 344 -15.33 35.95 17.12
CA ASP A 344 -14.94 35.66 18.49
C ASP A 344 -14.66 34.15 18.71
N ALA A 345 -15.36 33.30 17.97
CA ALA A 345 -15.19 31.85 17.97
C ALA A 345 -14.00 31.34 17.11
N LEU A 346 -13.31 32.24 16.35
CA LEU A 346 -12.16 31.85 15.55
C LEU A 346 -11.03 31.27 16.44
N LYS A 347 -10.63 30.07 16.14
CA LYS A 347 -9.54 29.38 16.84
C LYS A 347 -8.17 29.82 16.30
N ALA A 348 -7.16 29.65 17.11
CA ALA A 348 -5.78 29.85 16.67
C ALA A 348 -5.41 28.92 15.52
N PRO A 349 -4.68 29.40 14.50
CA PRO A 349 -4.27 28.56 13.39
C PRO A 349 -3.34 27.44 13.85
N LYS A 350 -3.39 26.29 13.16
CA LYS A 350 -2.48 25.18 13.37
C LYS A 350 -1.41 25.21 12.29
N TYR A 351 -0.15 25.00 12.70
CA TYR A 351 0.98 24.79 11.81
C TYR A 351 1.21 23.30 11.68
N LEU A 352 1.12 22.77 10.46
CA LEU A 352 1.24 21.36 10.13
C LEU A 352 2.56 21.15 9.40
N PHE A 353 3.37 20.22 9.88
CA PHE A 353 4.67 19.87 9.32
C PHE A 353 4.55 18.51 8.67
N TYR A 354 4.70 18.45 7.36
CA TYR A 354 4.78 17.21 6.61
C TYR A 354 6.22 16.95 6.22
N THR A 355 6.77 15.84 6.67
CA THR A 355 8.16 15.50 6.38
C THR A 355 8.30 14.75 5.06
N LYS A 356 9.50 14.73 4.48
CA LYS A 356 9.80 14.06 3.21
C LYS A 356 9.37 12.58 3.20
N ASP A 357 9.53 11.88 4.30
CA ASP A 357 9.14 10.48 4.48
C ASP A 357 7.62 10.31 4.65
N GLU A 358 6.88 11.37 4.97
CA GLU A 358 5.42 11.39 5.01
C GLU A 358 4.79 11.75 3.66
N ASN A 359 5.58 12.23 2.68
CA ASN A 359 5.09 12.39 1.32
C ASN A 359 4.49 11.08 0.82
N ALA A 360 3.21 11.08 0.43
CA ALA A 360 2.44 9.86 0.16
C ALA A 360 3.12 8.93 -0.85
N GLY A 361 3.69 9.50 -1.92
CA GLY A 361 4.37 8.72 -2.95
C GLY A 361 5.72 8.16 -2.47
N VAL A 362 6.51 8.94 -1.71
CA VAL A 362 7.79 8.51 -1.14
C VAL A 362 7.57 7.43 -0.09
N LYS A 363 6.62 7.63 0.81
CA LYS A 363 6.24 6.65 1.85
C LYS A 363 5.78 5.34 1.25
N SER A 364 4.85 5.40 0.30
CA SER A 364 4.33 4.22 -0.41
C SER A 364 5.47 3.43 -1.09
N TYR A 365 6.43 4.12 -1.70
CA TYR A 365 7.58 3.48 -2.33
C TYR A 365 8.52 2.83 -1.31
N ILE A 366 8.81 3.49 -0.19
CA ILE A 366 9.65 2.95 0.88
C ILE A 366 8.98 1.72 1.51
N ASP A 367 7.68 1.81 1.80
CA ASP A 367 6.91 0.71 2.37
C ASP A 367 6.90 -0.50 1.44
N LEU A 368 6.64 -0.29 0.15
CA LEU A 368 6.65 -1.35 -0.86
C LEU A 368 8.03 -2.04 -0.96
N THR A 369 9.11 -1.25 -1.04
CA THR A 369 10.47 -1.81 -1.12
C THR A 369 10.85 -2.58 0.15
N THR A 370 10.40 -2.11 1.30
CA THR A 370 10.60 -2.78 2.59
C THR A 370 9.81 -4.10 2.66
N GLN A 371 8.60 -4.14 2.14
CA GLN A 371 7.80 -5.36 2.03
C GLN A 371 8.45 -6.38 1.11
N ILE A 372 8.99 -5.96 -0.04
CA ILE A 372 9.76 -6.82 -0.94
C ILE A 372 10.93 -7.48 -0.19
N ALA A 373 11.66 -6.69 0.61
CA ALA A 373 12.74 -7.21 1.44
C ALA A 373 12.24 -8.18 2.54
N GLY A 374 11.05 -7.93 3.08
CA GLY A 374 10.38 -8.79 4.06
C GLY A 374 10.02 -10.16 3.49
N ILE A 375 9.42 -10.18 2.29
CA ILE A 375 9.10 -11.41 1.56
C ILE A 375 10.34 -12.26 1.32
N ALA A 376 11.48 -11.63 1.03
CA ALA A 376 12.75 -12.33 0.81
C ALA A 376 13.22 -13.17 2.01
N ASN A 377 12.75 -12.90 3.23
CA ASN A 377 13.14 -13.68 4.41
C ASN A 377 12.50 -15.09 4.47
N VAL A 378 11.39 -15.28 3.76
CA VAL A 378 10.58 -16.50 3.83
C VAL A 378 11.22 -17.64 3.02
N PHE A 379 11.71 -17.30 1.81
CA PHE A 379 12.18 -18.27 0.85
C PHE A 379 13.47 -19.00 1.23
N PRO A 380 14.45 -18.34 1.88
CA PRO A 380 15.73 -19.00 2.19
C PRO A 380 15.58 -20.24 3.03
N VAL A 381 14.63 -20.24 3.96
CA VAL A 381 14.40 -21.38 4.86
C VAL A 381 14.14 -22.66 4.06
N PHE A 382 13.27 -22.56 3.04
CA PHE A 382 12.95 -23.71 2.19
C PHE A 382 14.11 -24.10 1.28
N PHE A 383 14.72 -23.13 0.61
CA PHE A 383 15.83 -23.39 -0.32
C PHE A 383 17.05 -23.97 0.39
N PHE A 384 17.46 -23.40 1.51
CA PHE A 384 18.60 -23.90 2.27
C PHE A 384 18.31 -25.23 2.94
N PHE A 385 17.08 -25.47 3.40
CA PHE A 385 16.68 -26.76 3.90
C PHE A 385 16.73 -27.84 2.82
N ILE A 386 16.21 -27.56 1.62
CA ILE A 386 16.28 -28.46 0.47
C ILE A 386 17.75 -28.65 0.05
N ALA A 387 18.56 -27.59 0.04
CA ALA A 387 19.99 -27.69 -0.24
C ALA A 387 20.72 -28.61 0.77
N ALA A 388 20.41 -28.48 2.06
CA ALA A 388 20.94 -29.36 3.10
C ALA A 388 20.53 -30.82 2.87
N LEU A 389 19.26 -31.09 2.57
CA LEU A 389 18.75 -32.46 2.31
C LEU A 389 19.42 -33.08 1.10
N ILE A 390 19.58 -32.34 0.01
CA ILE A 390 20.22 -32.86 -1.22
C ILE A 390 21.72 -33.05 -1.00
N THR A 391 22.39 -32.10 -0.34
CA THR A 391 23.81 -32.26 0.01
C THR A 391 24.01 -33.51 0.90
N PHE A 392 23.14 -33.65 1.92
CA PHE A 392 23.15 -34.81 2.81
C PHE A 392 22.99 -36.13 2.02
N SER A 393 21.99 -36.19 1.15
CA SER A 393 21.73 -37.39 0.34
C SER A 393 22.89 -37.70 -0.62
N THR A 394 23.40 -36.66 -1.30
CA THR A 394 24.50 -36.78 -2.25
C THR A 394 25.81 -37.20 -1.56
N MET A 395 26.09 -36.62 -0.38
CA MET A 395 27.30 -36.94 0.41
C MET A 395 27.22 -38.32 1.04
N THR A 396 26.08 -38.72 1.58
CA THR A 396 25.85 -40.08 2.08
C THR A 396 26.21 -41.07 1.01
N ARG A 397 25.71 -40.86 -0.19
CA ARG A 397 25.98 -41.70 -1.32
C ARG A 397 27.47 -41.77 -1.71
N MET A 398 28.09 -40.61 -1.83
CA MET A 398 29.49 -40.50 -2.20
C MET A 398 30.41 -41.17 -1.18
N VAL A 399 30.08 -41.07 0.10
CA VAL A 399 30.80 -41.74 1.18
C VAL A 399 30.56 -43.28 1.17
N GLU A 400 29.32 -43.72 0.87
CA GLU A 400 28.98 -45.15 0.77
C GLU A 400 29.68 -45.82 -0.42
N GLU A 401 29.76 -45.15 -1.57
CA GLU A 401 30.47 -45.66 -2.76
C GLU A 401 31.98 -45.80 -2.48
N ASN A 402 32.55 -44.85 -1.75
CA ASN A 402 33.99 -44.84 -1.43
C ASN A 402 34.31 -45.55 -0.09
N ARG A 403 33.38 -46.35 0.46
CA ARG A 403 33.50 -46.95 1.78
C ARG A 403 34.71 -47.88 1.90
N ARG A 404 35.04 -48.69 0.85
CA ARG A 404 36.20 -49.54 0.79
C ARG A 404 37.50 -48.72 0.81
N GLU A 405 37.60 -47.64 0.04
CA GLU A 405 38.73 -46.74 0.03
C GLU A 405 38.95 -46.10 1.39
N ILE A 406 37.86 -45.61 2.03
CA ILE A 406 37.87 -45.08 3.40
C ILE A 406 38.37 -46.11 4.40
N GLY A 407 37.93 -47.37 4.28
CA GLY A 407 38.39 -48.51 5.10
C GLY A 407 39.87 -48.77 4.98
N ILE A 408 40.42 -48.79 3.74
CA ILE A 408 41.84 -48.95 3.45
C ILE A 408 42.66 -47.79 4.04
N LEU A 409 42.26 -46.56 3.76
CA LEU A 409 42.96 -45.40 4.31
C LEU A 409 42.98 -45.37 5.86
N LYS A 410 41.88 -45.78 6.47
CA LYS A 410 41.77 -45.88 7.93
C LYS A 410 42.63 -47.03 8.50
N ALA A 411 42.71 -48.15 7.80
CA ALA A 411 43.59 -49.29 8.16
C ALA A 411 45.08 -48.93 8.03
N LEU A 412 45.44 -48.06 7.08
CA LEU A 412 46.79 -47.50 6.88
C LEU A 412 47.14 -46.40 7.86
N GLY A 413 46.26 -46.06 8.85
CA GLY A 413 46.52 -45.08 9.89
C GLY A 413 46.23 -43.63 9.57
N TYR A 414 45.56 -43.34 8.44
CA TYR A 414 45.16 -41.94 8.12
C TYR A 414 44.18 -41.42 9.17
N SER A 415 44.36 -40.17 9.61
CA SER A 415 43.48 -39.54 10.54
C SER A 415 42.07 -39.29 9.92
N LYS A 416 41.05 -39.28 10.76
CA LYS A 416 39.67 -39.01 10.33
C LYS A 416 39.58 -37.66 9.57
N LEU A 417 40.33 -36.67 10.02
CA LEU A 417 40.39 -35.35 9.35
C LEU A 417 41.04 -35.40 7.96
N ALA A 418 42.11 -36.23 7.81
CA ALA A 418 42.75 -36.40 6.51
C ALA A 418 41.82 -37.05 5.50
N ILE A 419 41.02 -38.05 5.90
CA ILE A 419 40.02 -38.70 5.05
C ILE A 419 38.87 -37.74 4.73
N SER A 420 38.43 -36.92 5.71
CA SER A 420 37.32 -35.96 5.55
C SER A 420 37.64 -34.85 4.55
N LYS A 421 38.91 -34.40 4.44
CA LYS A 421 39.33 -33.28 3.58
C LYS A 421 38.81 -33.37 2.15
N LYS A 422 38.78 -34.57 1.55
CA LYS A 422 38.29 -34.82 0.19
C LYS A 422 36.81 -34.40 0.03
N TYR A 423 35.96 -34.83 0.94
CA TYR A 423 34.52 -34.59 0.92
C TYR A 423 34.17 -33.12 1.30
N ILE A 424 34.89 -32.59 2.30
CA ILE A 424 34.75 -31.18 2.69
C ILE A 424 35.12 -30.25 1.53
N LEU A 425 36.25 -30.52 0.84
CA LEU A 425 36.71 -29.74 -0.31
C LEU A 425 35.68 -29.79 -1.46
N TYR A 426 35.13 -30.98 -1.72
CA TYR A 426 34.12 -31.17 -2.78
C TYR A 426 32.86 -30.33 -2.49
N ALA A 427 32.30 -30.40 -1.30
CA ALA A 427 31.12 -29.65 -0.91
C ALA A 427 31.39 -28.14 -0.82
N SER A 428 32.55 -27.75 -0.26
CA SER A 428 32.96 -26.37 -0.17
C SER A 428 33.11 -25.70 -1.54
N LEU A 429 33.73 -26.38 -2.50
CA LEU A 429 33.87 -25.85 -3.86
C LEU A 429 32.52 -25.63 -4.53
N ALA A 430 31.60 -26.63 -4.45
CA ALA A 430 30.25 -26.50 -5.00
C ALA A 430 29.50 -25.34 -4.34
N THR A 431 29.64 -25.20 -3.01
CA THR A 431 29.01 -24.12 -2.23
C THR A 431 29.57 -22.76 -2.61
N ILE A 432 30.90 -22.59 -2.67
CA ILE A 432 31.53 -21.32 -3.02
C ILE A 432 31.14 -20.87 -4.43
N ILE A 433 31.22 -21.78 -5.41
CA ILE A 433 30.86 -21.45 -6.78
C ILE A 433 29.36 -21.08 -6.88
N GLY A 434 28.49 -21.85 -6.20
CA GLY A 434 27.05 -21.56 -6.13
C GLY A 434 26.75 -20.20 -5.52
N ILE A 435 27.43 -19.84 -4.42
CA ILE A 435 27.30 -18.52 -3.77
C ILE A 435 27.76 -17.39 -4.69
N ILE A 436 28.94 -17.51 -5.30
CA ILE A 436 29.49 -16.46 -6.18
C ILE A 436 28.55 -16.24 -7.37
N LEU A 437 28.21 -17.31 -8.08
CA LEU A 437 27.31 -17.19 -9.24
C LEU A 437 25.91 -16.70 -8.85
N GLY A 438 25.35 -17.21 -7.74
CA GLY A 438 24.06 -16.81 -7.24
C GLY A 438 24.02 -15.35 -6.82
N THR A 439 25.07 -14.87 -6.14
CA THR A 439 25.19 -13.47 -5.73
C THR A 439 25.29 -12.55 -6.95
N ILE A 440 26.20 -12.84 -7.89
CA ILE A 440 26.36 -12.03 -9.09
C ILE A 440 25.07 -11.98 -9.93
N ALA A 441 24.54 -13.14 -10.25
CA ALA A 441 23.32 -13.22 -11.05
C ALA A 441 22.12 -12.61 -10.34
N GLY A 442 21.91 -12.91 -9.05
CA GLY A 442 20.78 -12.42 -8.26
C GLY A 442 20.79 -10.91 -8.08
N SER A 443 21.90 -10.36 -7.60
CA SER A 443 22.04 -8.91 -7.35
C SER A 443 21.94 -8.06 -8.61
N ASN A 444 22.29 -8.60 -9.77
CA ASN A 444 22.23 -7.84 -11.03
C ASN A 444 20.93 -8.03 -11.81
N SER A 445 20.19 -9.14 -11.64
CA SER A 445 18.99 -9.39 -12.44
C SER A 445 17.68 -9.10 -11.72
N LEU A 446 17.48 -9.57 -10.47
CA LEU A 446 16.20 -9.41 -9.78
C LEU A 446 15.84 -7.96 -9.47
N PRO A 447 16.76 -7.08 -9.02
CA PRO A 447 16.43 -5.67 -8.87
C PRO A 447 15.99 -5.01 -10.18
N LEU A 448 16.58 -5.37 -11.31
CA LEU A 448 16.20 -4.85 -12.64
C LEU A 448 14.78 -5.30 -13.00
N VAL A 449 14.49 -6.58 -12.81
CA VAL A 449 13.16 -7.12 -13.09
C VAL A 449 12.11 -6.43 -12.22
N ILE A 450 12.33 -6.31 -10.92
CA ILE A 450 11.40 -5.64 -10.00
C ILE A 450 11.23 -4.16 -10.38
N ASN A 451 12.32 -3.44 -10.69
CA ASN A 451 12.24 -2.04 -11.10
C ASN A 451 11.44 -1.85 -12.39
N MET A 452 11.51 -2.79 -13.34
CA MET A 452 10.76 -2.74 -14.59
C MET A 452 9.23 -2.64 -14.36
N PHE A 453 8.73 -3.26 -13.26
CA PHE A 453 7.32 -3.18 -12.86
C PHE A 453 7.00 -1.91 -12.11
N LEU A 454 7.90 -1.47 -11.23
CA LEU A 454 7.71 -0.26 -10.45
C LEU A 454 7.72 1.01 -11.29
N LYS A 455 8.34 1.00 -12.47
CA LYS A 455 8.32 2.12 -13.42
C LYS A 455 6.92 2.52 -13.89
N SER A 456 5.96 1.60 -13.91
CA SER A 456 4.57 1.94 -14.26
C SER A 456 3.83 2.65 -13.10
N THR A 457 4.27 2.43 -11.87
CA THR A 457 3.63 2.91 -10.65
C THR A 457 4.35 4.13 -10.04
N TYR A 458 5.66 4.26 -10.26
CA TYR A 458 6.49 5.33 -9.69
C TYR A 458 7.36 6.00 -10.75
N SER A 459 7.59 7.30 -10.59
CA SER A 459 8.33 8.15 -11.53
C SER A 459 9.85 8.16 -11.28
N PHE A 460 10.44 7.01 -10.89
CA PHE A 460 11.88 6.87 -10.72
C PHE A 460 12.51 6.28 -11.99
N ASP A 461 13.41 7.05 -12.66
CA ASP A 461 13.89 6.71 -14.00
C ASP A 461 15.12 5.79 -14.02
N HIS A 462 16.03 5.96 -13.08
CA HIS A 462 17.34 5.29 -13.08
C HIS A 462 17.50 4.36 -11.88
N LEU A 463 17.75 3.07 -12.18
CA LEU A 463 18.13 2.10 -11.16
C LEU A 463 19.66 2.00 -11.06
N GLN A 464 20.20 2.25 -9.88
CA GLN A 464 21.59 1.97 -9.52
C GLN A 464 21.63 0.71 -8.67
N LEU A 465 22.34 -0.30 -9.17
CA LEU A 465 22.46 -1.58 -8.47
C LEU A 465 23.39 -1.44 -7.27
N THR A 466 22.96 -1.96 -6.14
CA THR A 466 23.75 -2.03 -4.90
C THR A 466 23.81 -3.47 -4.42
N TYR A 467 24.92 -3.85 -3.80
CA TYR A 467 25.07 -5.16 -3.18
C TYR A 467 24.68 -5.09 -1.70
N ASP A 468 23.76 -5.95 -1.29
CA ASP A 468 23.40 -6.10 0.12
C ASP A 468 24.40 -7.06 0.80
N TRP A 469 25.48 -6.52 1.34
CA TRP A 469 26.53 -7.29 2.01
C TRP A 469 26.03 -8.08 3.22
N VAL A 470 24.99 -7.59 3.89
CA VAL A 470 24.36 -8.28 5.03
C VAL A 470 23.67 -9.55 4.54
N ALA A 471 22.86 -9.43 3.48
CA ALA A 471 22.19 -10.57 2.87
C ALA A 471 23.18 -11.58 2.29
N ILE A 472 24.27 -11.11 1.64
CA ILE A 472 25.33 -11.97 1.10
C ILE A 472 26.00 -12.75 2.24
N THR A 473 26.32 -12.10 3.34
CA THR A 473 26.94 -12.75 4.50
C THR A 473 25.99 -13.76 5.14
N GLN A 474 24.73 -13.41 5.31
CA GLN A 474 23.71 -14.34 5.84
C GLN A 474 23.53 -15.57 4.94
N ALA A 475 23.42 -15.37 3.61
CA ALA A 475 23.35 -16.45 2.65
C ALA A 475 24.59 -17.36 2.70
N THR A 476 25.76 -16.75 2.77
CA THR A 476 27.03 -17.48 2.85
C THR A 476 27.09 -18.38 4.08
N ILE A 477 26.77 -17.83 5.24
CA ILE A 477 26.76 -18.58 6.52
C ILE A 477 25.72 -19.72 6.43
N ALA A 478 24.50 -19.43 5.96
CA ALA A 478 23.43 -20.42 5.84
C ALA A 478 23.80 -21.55 4.87
N CYS A 479 24.37 -21.23 3.69
CA CYS A 479 24.83 -22.22 2.71
C CYS A 479 25.96 -23.10 3.24
N PHE A 480 26.95 -22.51 3.90
CA PHE A 480 28.03 -23.29 4.50
C PHE A 480 27.50 -24.18 5.62
N PHE A 481 26.63 -23.68 6.48
CA PHE A 481 26.00 -24.46 7.53
C PHE A 481 25.18 -25.63 6.96
N ALA A 482 24.34 -25.37 5.96
CA ALA A 482 23.54 -26.39 5.30
C ALA A 482 24.42 -27.45 4.60
N SER A 483 25.43 -27.03 3.84
CA SER A 483 26.29 -27.92 3.07
C SER A 483 27.29 -28.66 3.95
N LEU A 484 28.12 -27.94 4.73
CA LEU A 484 29.14 -28.57 5.56
C LEU A 484 28.55 -29.29 6.76
N GLY A 485 27.45 -28.80 7.33
CA GLY A 485 26.70 -29.52 8.36
C GLY A 485 26.22 -30.90 7.90
N ALA A 486 25.66 -30.95 6.69
CA ALA A 486 25.26 -32.21 6.07
C ALA A 486 26.44 -33.17 5.86
N VAL A 487 27.56 -32.66 5.34
CA VAL A 487 28.81 -33.41 5.16
C VAL A 487 29.34 -33.92 6.50
N PHE A 488 29.36 -33.09 7.50
CA PHE A 488 29.84 -33.41 8.84
C PHE A 488 29.03 -34.58 9.46
N ILE A 489 27.71 -34.53 9.39
CA ILE A 489 26.82 -35.56 9.92
C ILE A 489 27.14 -36.92 9.23
N VAL A 490 27.24 -36.92 7.91
CA VAL A 490 27.53 -38.15 7.14
C VAL A 490 28.91 -38.72 7.51
N LEU A 491 29.93 -37.87 7.54
CA LEU A 491 31.29 -38.29 7.83
C LEU A 491 31.45 -38.81 9.26
N VAL A 492 30.84 -38.15 10.25
CA VAL A 492 30.88 -38.62 11.64
C VAL A 492 30.24 -39.98 11.78
N GLN A 493 29.13 -40.22 11.06
CA GLN A 493 28.42 -41.51 11.09
C GLN A 493 29.27 -42.64 10.50
N GLU A 494 29.86 -42.47 9.34
CA GLU A 494 30.64 -43.50 8.65
C GLU A 494 32.07 -43.66 9.22
N LEU A 495 32.73 -42.58 9.63
CA LEU A 495 34.08 -42.65 10.19
C LEU A 495 34.12 -43.16 11.67
N ARG A 496 32.98 -43.34 12.33
CA ARG A 496 32.89 -44.08 13.59
C ARG A 496 32.97 -45.59 13.44
N THR A 497 32.66 -46.15 12.25
CA THR A 497 32.70 -47.60 12.01
C THR A 497 34.13 -48.13 11.95
N LYS A 498 34.36 -49.39 12.40
CA LYS A 498 35.65 -50.02 12.42
C LYS A 498 36.15 -50.26 10.98
N PRO A 499 37.51 -50.20 10.72
CA PRO A 499 38.07 -50.44 9.38
C PRO A 499 37.62 -51.77 8.74
N ALA A 500 37.59 -52.82 9.50
CA ALA A 500 37.19 -54.16 9.01
C ALA A 500 35.73 -54.18 8.51
N MET A 501 34.83 -53.43 9.18
CA MET A 501 33.43 -53.33 8.78
C MET A 501 33.24 -52.43 7.52
N LEU A 502 34.19 -51.53 7.26
CA LEU A 502 34.17 -50.66 6.10
C LEU A 502 34.62 -51.38 4.82
N LEU A 503 35.47 -52.40 4.97
CA LEU A 503 35.95 -53.23 3.86
C LEU A 503 34.89 -54.23 3.35
N LEU A 504 33.90 -54.55 4.21
CA LEU A 504 32.82 -55.44 3.84
C LEU A 504 31.65 -54.67 3.20
N PRO A 505 30.97 -55.27 2.21
CA PRO A 505 29.75 -54.68 1.65
C PRO A 505 28.70 -54.50 2.75
N LYS A 506 27.97 -53.40 2.68
CA LYS A 506 26.89 -53.11 3.63
C LYS A 506 25.76 -54.16 3.45
N ALA A 507 25.44 -54.87 4.51
CA ALA A 507 24.34 -55.83 4.48
C ALA A 507 23.02 -55.19 4.07
N PRO A 508 22.23 -55.79 3.18
CA PRO A 508 20.93 -55.24 2.81
C PRO A 508 20.03 -55.14 4.03
N LYS A 509 19.32 -54.00 4.18
CA LYS A 509 18.37 -53.86 5.28
C LYS A 509 17.26 -54.91 5.18
N PRO A 510 16.92 -55.62 6.27
CA PRO A 510 15.86 -56.61 6.25
C PRO A 510 14.51 -55.95 5.90
N GLY A 511 13.76 -56.60 5.01
CA GLY A 511 12.42 -56.14 4.65
C GLY A 511 11.44 -56.39 5.79
N LYS A 512 10.75 -55.31 6.25
CA LYS A 512 9.61 -55.42 7.17
C LYS A 512 8.31 -55.38 6.40
N ARG A 513 7.24 -56.00 6.89
CA ARG A 513 5.89 -55.87 6.32
C ARG A 513 5.50 -54.40 6.26
N ILE A 514 4.87 -53.97 5.16
CA ILE A 514 4.42 -52.60 4.93
C ILE A 514 2.93 -52.50 5.22
N LEU A 515 2.45 -51.29 5.57
CA LEU A 515 1.04 -51.01 5.87
C LEU A 515 0.09 -51.46 4.76
N LEU A 516 0.52 -51.38 3.49
CA LEU A 516 -0.29 -51.76 2.34
C LEU A 516 -0.53 -53.30 2.30
N GLU A 517 0.33 -54.07 2.93
CA GLU A 517 0.17 -55.54 3.03
C GLU A 517 -0.97 -55.94 3.97
N TYR A 518 -1.34 -55.10 4.91
CA TYR A 518 -2.48 -55.33 5.81
C TYR A 518 -3.82 -55.09 5.14
N ILE A 519 -3.83 -54.34 4.00
CA ILE A 519 -5.03 -54.12 3.20
C ILE A 519 -5.09 -55.24 2.12
N THR A 520 -5.47 -56.44 2.54
CA THR A 520 -5.49 -57.64 1.72
C THR A 520 -6.25 -57.51 0.39
N PRO A 521 -7.43 -56.87 0.28
CA PRO A 521 -8.14 -56.76 -1.00
C PRO A 521 -7.40 -55.90 -2.06
N ILE A 522 -6.57 -54.91 -1.63
CA ILE A 522 -5.76 -54.13 -2.54
C ILE A 522 -4.46 -54.89 -2.89
N TRP A 523 -3.82 -55.44 -1.87
CA TRP A 523 -2.56 -56.16 -2.04
C TRP A 523 -2.64 -57.40 -2.94
N SER A 524 -3.75 -58.15 -2.89
CA SER A 524 -3.96 -59.36 -3.72
C SER A 524 -4.03 -59.02 -5.22
N LYS A 525 -4.64 -57.89 -5.58
CA LYS A 525 -4.81 -57.43 -6.97
C LYS A 525 -3.56 -56.84 -7.61
N LEU A 526 -2.51 -56.56 -6.83
CA LEU A 526 -1.26 -56.01 -7.35
C LEU A 526 -0.40 -57.06 -8.03
N SER A 527 0.20 -56.70 -9.18
CA SER A 527 1.20 -57.52 -9.87
C SER A 527 2.47 -57.66 -9.03
N PHE A 528 3.28 -58.70 -9.33
CA PHE A 528 4.55 -58.91 -8.64
C PHE A 528 5.46 -57.69 -8.68
N ASN A 529 5.61 -57.04 -9.82
CA ASN A 529 6.42 -55.84 -9.98
C ASN A 529 5.92 -54.66 -9.13
N GLN A 530 4.62 -54.53 -8.97
CA GLN A 530 4.04 -53.50 -8.10
C GLN A 530 4.31 -53.80 -6.62
N LYS A 531 4.13 -55.04 -6.19
CA LYS A 531 4.43 -55.49 -4.82
C LYS A 531 5.89 -55.22 -4.45
N VAL A 532 6.81 -55.55 -5.35
CA VAL A 532 8.25 -55.31 -5.15
C VAL A 532 8.55 -53.79 -5.07
N SER A 533 7.98 -52.99 -5.97
CA SER A 533 8.17 -51.52 -5.95
C SER A 533 7.68 -50.91 -4.62
N TYR A 534 6.49 -51.27 -4.16
CA TYR A 534 5.94 -50.73 -2.89
C TYR A 534 6.80 -51.18 -1.69
N ARG A 535 7.22 -52.42 -1.60
CA ARG A 535 8.13 -52.90 -0.54
C ARG A 535 9.45 -52.12 -0.55
N ASN A 536 9.99 -51.80 -1.70
CA ASN A 536 11.25 -51.11 -1.84
C ASN A 536 11.13 -49.63 -1.42
N ILE A 537 10.03 -48.94 -1.74
CA ILE A 537 9.75 -47.57 -1.29
C ILE A 537 9.85 -47.50 0.24
N PHE A 538 9.15 -48.38 0.94
CA PHE A 538 9.11 -48.36 2.41
C PHE A 538 10.35 -48.95 3.09
N ARG A 539 11.19 -49.68 2.36
CA ARG A 539 12.48 -50.17 2.84
C ARG A 539 13.47 -49.04 3.11
N TYR A 540 13.44 -47.99 2.30
CA TYR A 540 14.33 -46.82 2.39
C TYR A 540 13.57 -45.56 2.81
N LYS A 541 12.98 -45.57 4.02
CA LYS A 541 12.11 -44.51 4.55
C LYS A 541 12.74 -43.10 4.49
N SER A 542 14.03 -42.97 4.84
CA SER A 542 14.73 -41.68 4.84
C SER A 542 14.74 -41.07 3.43
N ARG A 543 14.98 -41.87 2.39
CA ARG A 543 14.97 -41.39 1.00
C ARG A 543 13.56 -40.99 0.54
N MET A 544 12.56 -41.81 0.88
CA MET A 544 11.16 -41.52 0.58
C MET A 544 10.74 -40.17 1.21
N ILE A 545 11.06 -39.98 2.48
CA ILE A 545 10.73 -38.71 3.20
C ILE A 545 11.43 -37.51 2.58
N MET A 546 12.74 -37.66 2.25
CA MET A 546 13.49 -36.57 1.58
C MET A 546 12.90 -36.24 0.21
N ALA A 547 12.50 -37.24 -0.58
CA ALA A 547 11.87 -37.02 -1.87
C ALA A 547 10.52 -36.31 -1.73
N ILE A 548 9.66 -36.77 -0.82
CA ILE A 548 8.36 -36.17 -0.57
C ILE A 548 8.51 -34.73 -0.09
N ILE A 549 9.38 -34.44 0.88
CA ILE A 549 9.63 -33.09 1.38
C ILE A 549 10.17 -32.16 0.29
N GLY A 550 11.12 -32.67 -0.53
CA GLY A 550 11.67 -31.87 -1.64
C GLY A 550 10.60 -31.48 -2.66
N ILE A 551 9.78 -32.43 -3.09
CA ILE A 551 8.68 -32.19 -4.03
C ILE A 551 7.61 -31.31 -3.39
N ALA A 552 7.25 -31.58 -2.14
CA ALA A 552 6.26 -30.82 -1.39
C ALA A 552 6.68 -29.36 -1.20
N GLY A 553 7.95 -29.09 -0.94
CA GLY A 553 8.49 -27.73 -0.85
C GLY A 553 8.33 -26.96 -2.17
N CYS A 554 8.68 -27.62 -3.29
CA CYS A 554 8.52 -26.99 -4.63
C CYS A 554 7.05 -26.75 -4.99
N THR A 555 6.18 -27.73 -4.77
CA THR A 555 4.73 -27.60 -5.00
C THR A 555 4.13 -26.55 -4.09
N GLY A 556 4.53 -26.52 -2.81
CA GLY A 556 4.08 -25.52 -1.83
C GLY A 556 4.45 -24.10 -2.22
N LEU A 557 5.67 -23.89 -2.74
CA LEU A 557 6.09 -22.57 -3.25
C LEU A 557 5.28 -22.14 -4.47
N MET A 558 4.92 -23.05 -5.38
CA MET A 558 4.05 -22.77 -6.52
C MET A 558 2.63 -22.38 -6.06
N VAL A 559 2.06 -23.17 -5.13
CA VAL A 559 0.76 -22.86 -4.53
C VAL A 559 0.79 -21.51 -3.84
N ALA A 560 1.86 -21.20 -3.09
CA ALA A 560 1.99 -19.92 -2.40
C ALA A 560 2.08 -18.74 -3.37
N GLY A 561 2.80 -18.89 -4.48
CA GLY A 561 2.89 -17.83 -5.51
C GLY A 561 1.53 -17.50 -6.11
N VAL A 562 0.78 -18.51 -6.58
CA VAL A 562 -0.56 -18.31 -7.16
C VAL A 562 -1.58 -17.94 -6.08
N GLY A 563 -1.48 -18.53 -4.88
CA GLY A 563 -2.32 -18.23 -3.73
C GLY A 563 -2.18 -16.79 -3.24
N LEU A 564 -0.96 -16.24 -3.30
CA LEU A 564 -0.71 -14.82 -2.99
C LEU A 564 -1.51 -13.92 -3.93
N LYS A 565 -1.42 -14.14 -5.25
CA LYS A 565 -2.20 -13.40 -6.24
C LYS A 565 -3.70 -13.48 -5.95
N ASN A 566 -4.23 -14.69 -5.82
CA ASN A 566 -5.66 -14.91 -5.55
C ASN A 566 -6.13 -14.18 -4.27
N SER A 567 -5.31 -14.20 -3.23
CA SER A 567 -5.61 -13.55 -1.97
C SER A 567 -5.66 -12.03 -2.10
N LEU A 568 -4.72 -11.45 -2.85
CA LEU A 568 -4.66 -10.01 -3.09
C LEU A 568 -5.82 -9.52 -3.97
N GLU A 569 -6.16 -10.26 -5.04
CA GLU A 569 -7.30 -9.96 -5.91
C GLU A 569 -8.64 -10.13 -5.18
N SER A 570 -8.75 -11.12 -4.29
CA SER A 570 -10.00 -11.41 -3.55
C SER A 570 -10.42 -10.31 -2.57
N VAL A 571 -9.53 -9.38 -2.22
CA VAL A 571 -9.84 -8.23 -1.37
C VAL A 571 -10.99 -7.42 -1.96
N ILE A 572 -10.94 -7.17 -3.28
CA ILE A 572 -11.97 -6.40 -3.99
C ILE A 572 -13.33 -7.10 -3.89
N ASP A 573 -13.36 -8.39 -4.21
CA ASP A 573 -14.59 -9.18 -4.23
C ASP A 573 -15.20 -9.39 -2.83
N LYS A 574 -14.35 -9.41 -1.80
CA LYS A 574 -14.81 -9.57 -0.41
C LYS A 574 -15.20 -8.26 0.25
N GLN A 575 -14.60 -7.14 -0.17
CA GLN A 575 -14.90 -5.81 0.38
C GLN A 575 -16.11 -5.19 -0.29
N PHE A 576 -16.09 -5.10 -1.64
CA PHE A 576 -17.12 -4.40 -2.40
C PHE A 576 -18.23 -5.36 -2.86
N GLY A 577 -19.42 -5.16 -2.36
CA GLY A 577 -20.58 -6.03 -2.52
C GLY A 577 -20.96 -6.72 -1.21
N PRO A 578 -20.15 -7.61 -0.64
CA PRO A 578 -20.49 -8.28 0.62
C PRO A 578 -20.46 -7.38 1.86
N ILE A 579 -19.54 -6.41 1.94
CA ILE A 579 -19.38 -5.50 3.08
C ILE A 579 -19.92 -4.12 2.73
N ILE A 580 -19.42 -3.52 1.66
CA ILE A 580 -19.83 -2.19 1.20
C ILE A 580 -20.91 -2.36 0.13
N HIS A 581 -22.12 -1.85 0.41
CA HIS A 581 -23.26 -1.93 -0.50
C HIS A 581 -23.59 -0.63 -1.24
N TYR A 582 -22.92 0.48 -0.89
CA TYR A 582 -23.03 1.74 -1.60
C TYR A 582 -21.98 1.84 -2.71
N GLN A 583 -22.26 2.63 -3.74
CA GLN A 583 -21.36 2.85 -4.88
C GLN A 583 -20.81 4.28 -4.94
N GLY A 584 -21.34 5.19 -4.10
CA GLY A 584 -20.88 6.57 -4.06
C GLY A 584 -21.06 7.17 -2.67
N LEU A 585 -20.21 8.16 -2.38
CA LEU A 585 -20.28 9.03 -1.23
C LEU A 585 -20.26 10.47 -1.74
N VAL A 586 -21.26 11.26 -1.34
CA VAL A 586 -21.39 12.68 -1.68
C VAL A 586 -21.24 13.47 -0.39
N ALA A 587 -20.19 14.27 -0.29
CA ALA A 587 -19.97 15.18 0.83
C ALA A 587 -20.59 16.56 0.51
N LEU A 588 -21.25 17.16 1.47
CA LEU A 588 -21.87 18.47 1.34
C LEU A 588 -20.97 19.59 1.88
N ASN A 589 -21.21 20.81 1.42
CA ASN A 589 -20.52 22.00 1.94
C ASN A 589 -21.01 22.32 3.34
N GLU A 590 -20.10 22.62 4.27
CA GLU A 590 -20.40 22.86 5.69
C GLU A 590 -21.20 24.16 5.99
N HIS A 591 -21.58 24.95 4.97
CA HIS A 591 -22.02 26.32 5.15
C HIS A 591 -23.54 26.55 5.30
N GLN A 592 -24.36 25.49 5.40
CA GLN A 592 -25.81 25.68 5.55
C GLN A 592 -26.37 24.80 6.66
N GLU A 593 -26.82 25.44 7.73
CA GLU A 593 -27.71 24.91 8.77
C GLU A 593 -29.10 24.49 8.22
N ASP A 594 -29.25 24.49 6.87
CA ASP A 594 -30.55 24.37 6.22
C ASP A 594 -30.68 23.01 5.51
N HIS A 595 -31.73 22.29 5.75
CA HIS A 595 -32.11 21.06 5.07
C HIS A 595 -32.20 21.19 3.53
N SER A 596 -32.07 22.39 2.98
CA SER A 596 -32.12 22.72 1.56
C SER A 596 -31.01 22.03 0.75
N ALA A 597 -29.81 21.87 1.31
CA ALA A 597 -28.66 21.22 0.62
C ALA A 597 -28.95 19.75 0.28
N PHE A 598 -29.58 19.01 1.21
CA PHE A 598 -29.99 17.63 0.92
C PHE A 598 -31.11 17.57 -0.12
N GLN A 599 -32.05 18.53 -0.12
CA GLN A 599 -33.15 18.58 -1.07
C GLN A 599 -32.65 18.85 -2.49
N SER A 600 -31.72 19.80 -2.66
CA SER A 600 -31.15 20.09 -3.98
C SER A 600 -30.41 18.88 -4.57
N VAL A 601 -29.64 18.17 -3.77
CA VAL A 601 -28.92 16.95 -4.18
C VAL A 601 -29.91 15.81 -4.47
N GLU A 602 -30.91 15.60 -3.62
CA GLU A 602 -31.96 14.59 -3.82
C GLU A 602 -32.78 14.84 -5.10
N GLN A 603 -33.04 16.10 -5.46
CA GLN A 603 -33.71 16.47 -6.72
C GLN A 603 -32.86 16.15 -7.95
N VAL A 604 -31.54 16.32 -7.85
CA VAL A 604 -30.62 15.88 -8.91
C VAL A 604 -30.61 14.38 -9.03
N LEU A 605 -30.48 13.67 -7.89
CA LEU A 605 -30.45 12.21 -7.84
C LEU A 605 -31.72 11.55 -8.37
N ALA A 606 -32.89 12.17 -8.14
CA ALA A 606 -34.18 11.67 -8.62
C ALA A 606 -34.29 11.59 -10.16
N LYS A 607 -33.46 12.37 -10.89
CA LYS A 607 -33.40 12.34 -12.36
C LYS A 607 -32.63 11.10 -12.88
N TYR A 608 -31.89 10.40 -12.02
CA TYR A 608 -31.06 9.25 -12.40
C TYR A 608 -31.71 7.92 -11.95
N GLN A 609 -32.32 7.19 -12.88
CA GLN A 609 -32.97 5.90 -12.62
C GLN A 609 -32.02 4.81 -12.08
N GLN A 610 -30.70 5.04 -12.16
CA GLN A 610 -29.67 4.14 -11.65
C GLN A 610 -29.54 4.22 -10.13
N VAL A 611 -29.92 5.33 -9.51
CA VAL A 611 -29.90 5.51 -8.07
C VAL A 611 -31.06 4.74 -7.44
N LYS A 612 -30.76 3.79 -6.58
CA LYS A 612 -31.76 2.93 -5.89
C LYS A 612 -32.20 3.51 -4.55
N SER A 613 -31.25 3.97 -3.78
CA SER A 613 -31.49 4.56 -2.44
C SER A 613 -30.33 5.40 -2.01
N THR A 614 -30.64 6.34 -1.11
CA THR A 614 -29.67 7.22 -0.47
C THR A 614 -29.72 7.03 1.05
N GLY A 615 -28.62 7.22 1.75
CA GLY A 615 -28.51 7.20 3.20
C GLY A 615 -27.76 8.42 3.72
N LYS A 616 -28.34 9.10 4.70
CA LYS A 616 -27.73 10.29 5.33
C LYS A 616 -26.75 9.86 6.41
N VAL A 617 -25.52 10.32 6.36
CA VAL A 617 -24.49 9.99 7.34
C VAL A 617 -23.72 11.25 7.75
N TYR A 618 -23.14 11.21 8.95
CA TYR A 618 -22.15 12.20 9.34
C TYR A 618 -20.75 11.63 9.15
N LEU A 619 -19.92 12.33 8.42
CA LEU A 619 -18.54 11.97 8.11
C LEU A 619 -17.58 13.05 8.59
N GLN A 620 -16.66 12.70 9.47
CA GLN A 620 -15.62 13.59 9.96
C GLN A 620 -14.28 12.88 10.08
N PRO A 621 -13.17 13.45 9.60
CA PRO A 621 -11.84 12.93 9.90
C PRO A 621 -11.51 13.18 11.38
N MET A 622 -11.00 12.14 12.05
CA MET A 622 -10.56 12.18 13.44
C MET A 622 -9.10 11.76 13.52
N GLU A 623 -8.29 12.46 14.31
CA GLU A 623 -6.97 11.94 14.66
C GLU A 623 -7.12 10.92 15.77
N VAL A 624 -6.68 9.70 15.50
CA VAL A 624 -6.71 8.56 16.42
C VAL A 624 -5.34 8.34 17.01
N LYS A 625 -5.25 8.29 18.33
CA LYS A 625 -4.00 8.00 19.06
C LYS A 625 -4.22 6.88 20.06
N HIS A 626 -3.29 5.93 20.10
CA HIS A 626 -3.27 4.85 21.10
C HIS A 626 -1.85 4.65 21.62
N LEU A 627 -1.70 4.72 22.96
CA LEU A 627 -0.42 4.55 23.66
C LEU A 627 0.72 5.41 23.04
N ASN A 628 1.85 4.77 22.72
CA ASN A 628 3.04 5.42 22.17
C ASN A 628 3.10 5.39 20.64
N GLN A 629 1.97 5.10 19.96
CA GLN A 629 1.95 5.06 18.50
C GLN A 629 1.74 6.44 17.89
N ALA A 630 2.20 6.62 16.65
CA ALA A 630 1.93 7.83 15.89
C ALA A 630 0.42 8.00 15.67
N SER A 631 -0.07 9.23 15.74
CA SER A 631 -1.48 9.51 15.45
C SER A 631 -1.77 9.24 13.96
N GLN A 632 -2.98 8.76 13.69
CA GLN A 632 -3.47 8.50 12.32
C GLN A 632 -4.77 9.25 12.11
N SER A 633 -4.90 9.89 10.96
CA SER A 633 -6.17 10.48 10.53
C SER A 633 -7.08 9.37 10.00
N VAL A 634 -8.22 9.19 10.64
CA VAL A 634 -9.19 8.11 10.37
C VAL A 634 -10.58 8.72 10.20
N PRO A 635 -11.30 8.49 9.11
CA PRO A 635 -12.66 8.95 8.95
C PRO A 635 -13.60 8.24 9.92
N MET A 636 -14.37 9.02 10.65
CA MET A 636 -15.46 8.56 11.51
C MET A 636 -16.77 8.68 10.76
N LEU A 637 -17.49 7.56 10.65
CA LEU A 637 -18.77 7.43 9.97
C LEU A 637 -19.87 7.15 11.00
N ILE A 638 -20.80 8.08 11.15
CA ILE A 638 -21.91 7.97 12.10
C ILE A 638 -23.22 7.76 11.35
N PHE A 639 -23.94 6.72 11.71
CA PHE A 639 -25.26 6.39 11.17
C PHE A 639 -26.35 6.83 12.14
N ASN A 640 -27.47 7.30 11.57
CA ASN A 640 -28.64 7.69 12.35
C ASN A 640 -29.24 6.49 13.10
N ASN A 641 -29.30 5.31 12.47
CA ASN A 641 -29.84 4.10 13.07
C ASN A 641 -29.26 2.81 12.46
N GLN A 642 -29.47 1.70 13.14
CA GLN A 642 -29.01 0.36 12.73
C GLN A 642 -29.58 -0.09 11.37
N LYS A 643 -30.81 0.31 11.02
CA LYS A 643 -31.46 -0.09 9.77
C LYS A 643 -30.76 0.56 8.56
N GLU A 644 -30.43 1.84 8.67
CA GLU A 644 -29.66 2.56 7.64
C GLU A 644 -28.26 1.98 7.51
N GLN A 645 -27.57 1.72 8.63
CA GLN A 645 -26.24 1.10 8.57
C GLN A 645 -26.27 -0.23 7.80
N ARG A 646 -27.19 -1.13 8.12
CA ARG A 646 -27.32 -2.44 7.46
C ARG A 646 -27.66 -2.36 5.97
N GLN A 647 -28.31 -1.28 5.53
CA GLN A 647 -28.60 -1.06 4.12
C GLN A 647 -27.36 -0.76 3.29
N PHE A 648 -26.35 -0.10 3.87
CA PHE A 648 -25.16 0.40 3.18
C PHE A 648 -23.87 -0.31 3.57
N LEU A 649 -23.79 -0.89 4.77
CA LEU A 649 -22.65 -1.64 5.27
C LEU A 649 -23.09 -2.91 6.00
N THR A 650 -22.42 -4.02 5.73
CA THR A 650 -22.52 -5.23 6.55
C THR A 650 -21.29 -5.32 7.45
N LEU A 651 -21.49 -5.21 8.77
CA LEU A 651 -20.44 -5.30 9.76
C LEU A 651 -20.57 -6.64 10.49
N ASN A 652 -19.61 -7.52 10.30
CA ASN A 652 -19.51 -8.80 10.98
C ASN A 652 -18.30 -8.84 11.91
N SER A 653 -18.34 -9.69 12.92
CA SER A 653 -17.17 -10.02 13.75
C SER A 653 -16.03 -10.62 12.90
N LEU A 654 -14.81 -10.67 13.45
CA LEU A 654 -13.63 -11.17 12.71
C LEU A 654 -13.79 -12.64 12.26
N ASP A 655 -14.51 -13.46 13.02
CA ASP A 655 -14.84 -14.84 12.69
C ASP A 655 -16.04 -14.99 11.74
N GLN A 656 -16.68 -13.86 11.37
CA GLN A 656 -17.86 -13.76 10.50
C GLN A 656 -19.10 -14.50 11.01
N GLN A 657 -19.14 -14.89 12.27
CA GLN A 657 -20.26 -15.64 12.85
C GLN A 657 -21.36 -14.71 13.38
N GLU A 658 -21.00 -13.51 13.83
CA GLU A 658 -21.90 -12.55 14.41
C GLU A 658 -21.98 -11.26 13.60
N GLN A 659 -23.21 -10.79 13.33
CA GLN A 659 -23.44 -9.47 12.75
C GLN A 659 -23.43 -8.43 13.88
N LEU A 660 -22.50 -7.48 13.79
CA LEU A 660 -22.31 -6.44 14.78
C LEU A 660 -23.46 -5.41 14.74
N SER A 661 -23.90 -4.99 15.91
CA SER A 661 -24.83 -3.88 16.07
C SER A 661 -24.08 -2.60 16.39
N LEU A 662 -24.62 -1.46 15.96
CA LEU A 662 -24.05 -0.14 16.29
C LEU A 662 -24.07 0.06 17.82
N PRO A 663 -22.94 0.33 18.46
CA PRO A 663 -22.87 0.48 19.89
C PRO A 663 -23.39 1.85 20.35
N GLU A 664 -24.00 1.89 21.53
CA GLU A 664 -24.36 3.12 22.23
C GLU A 664 -23.16 3.70 23.01
N ASN A 665 -22.23 2.81 23.42
CA ASN A 665 -21.04 3.18 24.19
C ASN A 665 -19.77 2.69 23.48
N GLY A 666 -19.13 3.59 22.79
CA GLY A 666 -17.90 3.31 22.03
C GLY A 666 -18.11 3.22 20.53
N VAL A 667 -17.07 2.80 19.81
CA VAL A 667 -17.02 2.75 18.35
C VAL A 667 -16.65 1.35 17.86
N ILE A 668 -17.18 0.98 16.70
CA ILE A 668 -16.68 -0.16 15.94
C ILE A 668 -15.49 0.33 15.12
N ILE A 669 -14.38 -0.38 15.15
CA ILE A 669 -13.21 -0.11 14.33
C ILE A 669 -13.04 -1.18 13.27
N THR A 670 -12.44 -0.81 12.15
CA THR A 670 -12.12 -1.76 11.08
C THR A 670 -10.88 -2.60 11.41
N GLN A 671 -10.81 -3.81 10.90
CA GLN A 671 -9.68 -4.73 11.12
C GLN A 671 -8.32 -4.14 10.72
N PRO A 672 -8.16 -3.39 9.59
CA PRO A 672 -6.91 -2.73 9.28
C PRO A 672 -6.47 -1.72 10.36
N LEU A 673 -7.41 -0.91 10.88
CA LEU A 673 -7.13 0.02 11.96
C LEU A 673 -6.70 -0.72 13.25
N ALA A 674 -7.43 -1.79 13.59
CA ALA A 674 -7.10 -2.62 14.75
C ALA A 674 -5.68 -3.19 14.66
N LYS A 675 -5.27 -3.69 13.48
CA LYS A 675 -3.92 -4.21 13.23
C LYS A 675 -2.86 -3.12 13.27
N SER A 676 -3.08 -1.98 12.60
CA SER A 676 -2.09 -0.91 12.48
C SER A 676 -1.79 -0.23 13.83
N MET A 677 -2.80 -0.15 14.70
CA MET A 677 -2.66 0.46 16.02
C MET A 677 -2.62 -0.54 17.18
N HIS A 678 -2.57 -1.84 16.90
CA HIS A 678 -2.54 -2.94 17.89
C HIS A 678 -3.70 -2.85 18.89
N LEU A 679 -4.91 -2.67 18.38
CA LEU A 679 -6.13 -2.50 19.15
C LEU A 679 -6.94 -3.79 19.22
N ALA A 680 -7.55 -4.00 20.38
CA ALA A 680 -8.49 -5.09 20.63
C ALA A 680 -9.82 -4.55 21.15
N ASN A 681 -10.82 -5.43 21.19
CA ASN A 681 -12.11 -5.11 21.81
C ASN A 681 -11.91 -4.72 23.27
N GLY A 682 -12.43 -3.58 23.67
CA GLY A 682 -12.36 -3.06 25.02
C GLY A 682 -11.30 -1.99 25.25
N ASP A 683 -10.34 -1.81 24.34
CA ASP A 683 -9.29 -0.81 24.45
C ASP A 683 -9.84 0.61 24.36
N GLN A 684 -9.10 1.55 24.94
CA GLN A 684 -9.43 2.98 24.90
C GLN A 684 -8.64 3.69 23.82
N LEU A 685 -9.32 4.53 23.05
CA LEU A 685 -8.77 5.39 22.02
C LEU A 685 -8.88 6.86 22.43
N LYS A 686 -7.85 7.65 22.15
CA LYS A 686 -7.96 9.09 22.13
C LYS A 686 -8.28 9.55 20.73
N LEU A 687 -9.40 10.24 20.57
CA LEU A 687 -9.85 10.86 19.34
C LEU A 687 -9.68 12.38 19.44
N THR A 688 -9.09 12.99 18.44
CA THR A 688 -9.01 14.46 18.35
C THR A 688 -9.75 14.89 17.10
N ASN A 689 -10.73 15.79 17.25
CA ASN A 689 -11.46 16.35 16.10
C ASN A 689 -10.66 17.49 15.42
N ASN A 690 -11.16 17.99 14.30
CA ASN A 690 -10.53 19.11 13.57
C ASN A 690 -10.37 20.37 14.44
N ASP A 691 -11.18 20.50 15.47
CA ASP A 691 -11.13 21.60 16.42
C ASP A 691 -10.08 21.44 17.51
N GLY A 692 -9.40 20.30 17.57
CA GLY A 692 -8.41 19.99 18.58
C GLY A 692 -8.98 19.54 19.92
N GLN A 693 -10.27 19.23 19.98
CA GLN A 693 -10.89 18.67 21.17
C GLN A 693 -10.55 17.16 21.28
N GLU A 694 -10.14 16.73 22.46
CA GLU A 694 -9.79 15.34 22.73
C GLU A 694 -10.95 14.59 23.41
N PHE A 695 -11.23 13.41 22.91
CA PHE A 695 -12.27 12.51 23.43
C PHE A 695 -11.64 11.13 23.70
N THR A 696 -11.99 10.53 24.84
CA THR A 696 -11.59 9.16 25.11
C THR A 696 -12.76 8.23 24.87
N VAL A 697 -12.62 7.30 23.95
CA VAL A 697 -13.68 6.37 23.50
C VAL A 697 -13.21 4.94 23.61
N LYS A 698 -14.15 4.03 23.90
CA LYS A 698 -13.87 2.59 23.95
C LYS A 698 -14.07 1.94 22.58
N VAL A 699 -13.21 1.00 22.22
CA VAL A 699 -13.42 0.08 21.10
C VAL A 699 -14.49 -0.93 21.52
N ALA A 700 -15.69 -0.82 20.97
CA ALA A 700 -16.78 -1.72 21.26
C ALA A 700 -16.61 -3.06 20.54
N ALA A 701 -16.17 -3.02 19.28
CA ALA A 701 -15.93 -4.22 18.48
C ALA A 701 -14.94 -3.93 17.34
N VAL A 702 -14.28 -4.97 16.83
CA VAL A 702 -13.50 -4.94 15.59
C VAL A 702 -14.31 -5.62 14.50
N ALA A 703 -14.62 -4.88 13.44
CA ALA A 703 -15.34 -5.40 12.29
C ALA A 703 -14.41 -6.06 11.28
N ASN A 704 -14.84 -7.17 10.69
CA ASN A 704 -14.22 -7.79 9.55
C ASN A 704 -14.31 -6.84 8.34
N TYR A 705 -13.17 -6.28 7.97
CA TYR A 705 -13.04 -5.27 6.93
C TYR A 705 -11.65 -5.40 6.32
N TYR A 706 -11.53 -5.26 5.02
CA TYR A 706 -10.26 -5.55 4.34
C TYR A 706 -9.48 -4.30 3.93
N VAL A 707 -10.19 -3.22 3.55
CA VAL A 707 -9.56 -2.00 3.02
C VAL A 707 -10.11 -0.76 3.72
N GLY A 708 -9.22 0.05 4.26
CA GLY A 708 -9.51 1.35 4.88
C GLY A 708 -9.65 1.28 6.39
N ASN A 709 -9.16 2.34 7.01
CA ASN A 709 -9.27 2.59 8.44
C ASN A 709 -10.52 3.44 8.68
N TYR A 710 -11.51 2.92 9.43
CA TYR A 710 -12.73 3.63 9.76
C TYR A 710 -13.09 3.46 11.23
N LEU A 711 -13.66 4.50 11.79
CA LEU A 711 -14.43 4.49 13.03
C LEU A 711 -15.93 4.51 12.67
N ILE A 712 -16.71 3.60 13.18
CA ILE A 712 -18.14 3.49 12.87
C ILE A 712 -18.92 3.57 14.16
N GLY A 713 -19.87 4.48 14.22
CA GLY A 713 -20.67 4.74 15.42
C GLY A 713 -22.13 5.01 15.12
N SER A 714 -22.94 5.04 16.19
CA SER A 714 -24.34 5.44 16.17
C SER A 714 -24.52 6.92 16.47
N LYS A 715 -25.69 7.47 16.08
CA LYS A 715 -26.14 8.82 16.51
C LYS A 715 -26.10 8.97 18.02
N GLN A 716 -26.60 7.97 18.78
CA GLN A 716 -26.62 8.00 20.25
C GLN A 716 -25.21 8.10 20.84
N PHE A 717 -24.27 7.32 20.30
CA PHE A 717 -22.86 7.43 20.67
C PHE A 717 -22.32 8.84 20.41
N TYR A 718 -22.58 9.40 19.22
CA TYR A 718 -22.07 10.71 18.81
C TYR A 718 -22.59 11.81 19.74
N GLU A 719 -23.89 11.92 19.94
CA GLU A 719 -24.52 12.93 20.81
C GLU A 719 -24.04 12.83 22.26
N LYS A 720 -23.83 11.59 22.76
CA LYS A 720 -23.38 11.35 24.13
C LYS A 720 -21.92 11.78 24.36
N TYR A 721 -21.01 11.45 23.44
CA TYR A 721 -19.57 11.67 23.65
C TYR A 721 -19.09 13.02 23.16
N PHE A 722 -19.71 13.57 22.13
CA PHE A 722 -19.32 14.86 21.55
C PHE A 722 -20.18 16.04 22.04
N ALA A 723 -21.24 15.77 22.78
CA ALA A 723 -22.18 16.78 23.32
C ALA A 723 -22.68 17.76 22.23
N THR A 724 -22.88 17.25 21.02
CA THR A 724 -23.32 18.00 19.85
C THR A 724 -24.44 17.24 19.15
N ASP A 725 -25.48 17.93 18.71
CA ASP A 725 -26.59 17.33 17.97
C ASP A 725 -26.09 16.70 16.67
N TYR A 726 -26.58 15.49 16.37
CA TYR A 726 -26.26 14.80 15.13
C TYR A 726 -26.86 15.51 13.92
N GLN A 727 -26.00 16.00 13.03
CA GLN A 727 -26.38 16.55 11.74
C GLN A 727 -25.60 15.85 10.64
N ALA A 728 -26.30 15.16 9.73
CA ALA A 728 -25.67 14.53 8.60
C ALA A 728 -25.04 15.59 7.67
N ASN A 729 -23.86 15.29 7.12
CA ASN A 729 -23.14 16.14 6.17
C ASN A 729 -22.73 15.41 4.90
N ALA A 730 -23.16 14.17 4.75
CA ALA A 730 -22.85 13.35 3.57
C ALA A 730 -24.01 12.40 3.22
N LEU A 731 -24.01 11.96 1.96
CA LEU A 731 -24.95 10.96 1.42
C LEU A 731 -24.20 9.75 0.91
N LEU A 732 -24.60 8.56 1.33
CA LEU A 732 -24.23 7.31 0.70
C LEU A 732 -25.20 6.99 -0.43
N LEU A 733 -24.68 6.64 -1.60
CA LEU A 733 -25.46 6.34 -2.79
C LEU A 733 -25.43 4.86 -3.11
N LYS A 734 -26.59 4.21 -3.16
CA LYS A 734 -26.74 2.85 -3.67
C LYS A 734 -27.27 2.92 -5.09
N THR A 735 -26.47 2.43 -6.06
CA THR A 735 -26.83 2.52 -7.47
C THR A 735 -26.88 1.13 -8.12
N LYS A 736 -27.47 1.05 -9.31
CA LYS A 736 -27.24 -0.06 -10.25
C LYS A 736 -25.82 0.09 -10.81
N VAL A 737 -25.32 -0.95 -11.46
CA VAL A 737 -24.07 -0.88 -12.22
C VAL A 737 -24.22 0.21 -13.29
N MET A 738 -23.31 1.18 -13.26
CA MET A 738 -23.27 2.29 -14.20
C MET A 738 -22.04 2.15 -15.10
N SER A 739 -22.17 2.62 -16.34
CA SER A 739 -21.01 2.80 -17.21
C SER A 739 -20.17 4.00 -16.72
N LYS A 740 -18.88 4.03 -17.07
CA LYS A 740 -17.98 5.16 -16.75
C LYS A 740 -18.56 6.51 -17.22
N GLN A 741 -19.29 6.52 -18.34
CA GLN A 741 -19.93 7.73 -18.87
C GLN A 741 -21.11 8.18 -18.01
N GLN A 742 -21.92 7.24 -17.51
CA GLN A 742 -23.03 7.53 -16.60
C GLN A 742 -22.54 8.01 -15.24
N GLU A 743 -21.49 7.40 -14.72
CA GLU A 743 -20.84 7.85 -13.48
C GLU A 743 -20.29 9.28 -13.61
N LYS A 744 -19.62 9.57 -14.74
CA LYS A 744 -19.12 10.92 -15.04
C LYS A 744 -20.26 11.94 -15.15
N GLN A 745 -21.38 11.59 -15.76
CA GLN A 745 -22.56 12.47 -15.89
C GLN A 745 -23.20 12.73 -14.52
N LEU A 746 -23.36 11.69 -13.69
CA LEU A 746 -23.90 11.81 -12.34
C LEU A 746 -23.00 12.70 -11.46
N SER A 747 -21.69 12.41 -11.45
CA SER A 747 -20.71 13.21 -10.69
C SER A 747 -20.72 14.69 -11.13
N LYS A 748 -20.74 14.94 -12.45
CA LYS A 748 -20.83 16.31 -13.00
C LYS A 748 -22.12 17.02 -12.56
N ALA A 749 -23.26 16.34 -12.61
CA ALA A 749 -24.53 16.93 -12.21
C ALA A 749 -24.60 17.24 -10.71
N LEU A 750 -24.02 16.39 -9.86
CA LEU A 750 -23.95 16.62 -8.42
C LEU A 750 -23.00 17.78 -8.08
N LEU A 751 -21.82 17.81 -8.71
CA LEU A 751 -20.83 18.89 -8.51
C LEU A 751 -21.28 20.24 -9.11
N ALA A 752 -22.27 20.23 -9.99
CA ALA A 752 -22.87 21.46 -10.51
C ALA A 752 -23.79 22.14 -9.47
N THR A 753 -24.25 21.43 -8.45
CA THR A 753 -24.93 22.03 -7.31
C THR A 753 -23.88 22.70 -6.41
N ASN A 754 -24.14 23.91 -5.96
CA ASN A 754 -23.21 24.63 -5.06
C ASN A 754 -23.16 24.02 -3.64
N ASP A 755 -24.01 23.03 -3.38
CA ASP A 755 -24.17 22.38 -2.08
C ASP A 755 -23.25 21.17 -1.90
N VAL A 756 -22.62 20.69 -2.99
CA VAL A 756 -21.76 19.49 -2.99
C VAL A 756 -20.30 19.89 -3.05
N SER A 757 -19.53 19.47 -2.04
CA SER A 757 -18.08 19.66 -2.00
C SER A 757 -17.34 18.56 -2.76
N ASN A 758 -17.78 17.32 -2.62
CA ASN A 758 -17.06 16.15 -3.16
C ASN A 758 -18.01 15.00 -3.52
N VAL A 759 -17.68 14.28 -4.59
CA VAL A 759 -18.37 13.06 -5.02
C VAL A 759 -17.33 11.96 -5.22
N THR A 760 -17.24 11.03 -4.29
CA THR A 760 -16.33 9.88 -4.38
C THR A 760 -17.10 8.65 -4.83
N LEU A 761 -16.72 8.07 -5.97
CA LEU A 761 -17.28 6.82 -6.49
C LEU A 761 -16.36 5.64 -6.20
N ILE A 762 -16.92 4.54 -5.71
CA ILE A 762 -16.16 3.33 -5.34
C ILE A 762 -15.47 2.68 -6.54
N THR A 763 -16.01 2.83 -7.74
CA THR A 763 -15.39 2.34 -8.98
C THR A 763 -13.98 2.88 -9.19
N GLY A 764 -13.71 4.13 -8.80
CA GLY A 764 -12.37 4.71 -8.79
C GLY A 764 -11.43 3.96 -7.85
N GLN A 765 -11.89 3.67 -6.64
CA GLN A 765 -11.10 2.91 -5.64
C GLN A 765 -10.83 1.47 -6.09
N ILE A 766 -11.84 0.81 -6.68
CA ILE A 766 -11.68 -0.53 -7.25
C ILE A 766 -10.67 -0.52 -8.40
N HIS A 767 -10.68 0.51 -9.24
CA HIS A 767 -9.75 0.62 -10.36
C HIS A 767 -8.31 0.80 -9.89
N LEU A 768 -8.07 1.65 -8.89
CA LEU A 768 -6.76 1.82 -8.26
C LEU A 768 -6.26 0.51 -7.65
N GLN A 769 -7.11 -0.18 -6.91
CA GLN A 769 -6.76 -1.46 -6.30
C GLN A 769 -6.43 -2.54 -7.35
N LYS A 770 -7.17 -2.59 -8.47
CA LYS A 770 -6.86 -3.49 -9.58
C LYS A 770 -5.52 -3.18 -10.22
N GLN A 771 -5.20 -1.93 -10.46
CA GLN A 771 -3.89 -1.53 -11.01
C GLN A 771 -2.74 -1.95 -10.10
N MET A 772 -2.91 -1.88 -8.78
CA MET A 772 -1.91 -2.35 -7.83
C MET A 772 -1.71 -3.87 -7.90
N THR A 773 -2.78 -4.63 -8.14
CA THR A 773 -2.72 -6.10 -8.19
C THR A 773 -2.29 -6.65 -9.54
N GLU A 774 -2.58 -5.97 -10.66
CA GLU A 774 -2.15 -6.38 -12.01
C GLU A 774 -0.62 -6.50 -12.14
N ASN A 775 0.14 -5.69 -11.42
CA ASN A 775 1.60 -5.77 -11.40
C ASN A 775 2.16 -6.99 -10.66
N LEU A 776 1.32 -7.74 -9.94
CA LEU A 776 1.75 -8.91 -9.17
C LEU A 776 1.87 -10.20 -10.01
N ASP A 777 1.32 -10.22 -11.22
CA ASP A 777 1.41 -11.38 -12.12
C ASP A 777 2.84 -11.84 -12.34
N ILE A 778 3.75 -10.91 -12.41
CA ILE A 778 5.15 -11.21 -12.63
C ILE A 778 5.85 -11.77 -11.40
N VAL A 779 5.46 -11.32 -10.20
CA VAL A 779 5.95 -11.92 -8.96
C VAL A 779 5.55 -13.39 -8.92
N VAL A 780 4.32 -13.69 -9.32
CA VAL A 780 3.82 -15.07 -9.46
C VAL A 780 4.63 -15.84 -10.49
N ILE A 781 4.89 -15.27 -11.66
CA ILE A 781 5.70 -15.90 -12.72
C ILE A 781 7.10 -16.19 -12.21
N ILE A 782 7.75 -15.25 -11.53
CA ILE A 782 9.08 -15.46 -10.92
C ILE A 782 9.03 -16.63 -9.94
N PHE A 783 8.03 -16.69 -9.08
CA PHE A 783 7.87 -17.78 -8.12
C PHE A 783 7.65 -19.13 -8.80
N VAL A 784 6.79 -19.19 -9.78
CA VAL A 784 6.50 -20.42 -10.53
C VAL A 784 7.75 -20.91 -11.27
N VAL A 785 8.46 -20.03 -11.96
CA VAL A 785 9.68 -20.36 -12.71
C VAL A 785 10.79 -20.84 -11.77
N LEU A 786 11.05 -20.12 -10.68
CA LEU A 786 12.11 -20.49 -9.73
C LEU A 786 11.78 -21.78 -8.97
N SER A 787 10.53 -21.96 -8.55
CA SER A 787 10.06 -23.20 -7.92
C SER A 787 10.12 -24.37 -8.89
N GLY A 788 9.81 -24.12 -10.17
CA GLY A 788 9.93 -25.10 -11.25
C GLY A 788 11.37 -25.54 -11.50
N MET A 789 12.31 -24.60 -11.57
CA MET A 789 13.74 -24.89 -11.67
C MET A 789 14.23 -25.71 -10.47
N LEU A 790 13.81 -25.32 -9.27
CA LEU A 790 14.11 -26.08 -8.06
C LEU A 790 13.55 -27.51 -8.13
N ALA A 791 12.29 -27.67 -8.55
CA ALA A 791 11.66 -28.98 -8.71
C ALA A 791 12.44 -29.88 -9.70
N LEU A 792 12.85 -29.34 -10.84
CA LEU A 792 13.68 -30.07 -11.82
C LEU A 792 15.00 -30.55 -11.20
N VAL A 793 15.70 -29.65 -10.49
CA VAL A 793 17.00 -30.01 -9.87
C VAL A 793 16.82 -31.07 -8.78
N VAL A 794 15.78 -30.89 -7.92
CA VAL A 794 15.46 -31.85 -6.85
C VAL A 794 15.10 -33.23 -7.42
N LEU A 795 14.15 -33.28 -8.35
CA LEU A 795 13.68 -34.52 -8.97
C LEU A 795 14.79 -35.21 -9.74
N TYR A 796 15.58 -34.45 -10.53
CA TYR A 796 16.73 -35.00 -11.25
C TYR A 796 17.75 -35.59 -10.29
N ASN A 797 18.10 -34.91 -9.21
CA ASN A 797 19.08 -35.41 -8.25
C ASN A 797 18.58 -36.67 -7.54
N LEU A 798 17.34 -36.69 -7.08
CA LEU A 798 16.73 -37.83 -6.41
C LEU A 798 16.64 -39.04 -7.34
N THR A 799 16.23 -38.81 -8.58
CA THR A 799 16.16 -39.91 -9.60
C THR A 799 17.54 -40.43 -9.94
N ASN A 800 18.53 -39.53 -10.06
CA ASN A 800 19.92 -39.92 -10.30
C ASN A 800 20.50 -40.78 -9.17
N ILE A 801 20.23 -40.44 -7.93
CA ILE A 801 20.59 -41.23 -6.76
C ILE A 801 19.90 -42.61 -6.81
N ASN A 802 18.59 -42.62 -7.11
CA ASN A 802 17.81 -43.86 -7.20
C ASN A 802 18.36 -44.84 -8.25
N ILE A 803 18.69 -44.34 -9.44
CA ILE A 803 19.32 -45.14 -10.51
C ILE A 803 20.66 -45.72 -10.06
N SER A 804 21.52 -44.86 -9.52
CA SER A 804 22.87 -45.28 -9.13
C SER A 804 22.87 -46.33 -8.03
N GLU A 805 21.94 -46.27 -7.08
CA GLU A 805 21.80 -47.25 -6.01
C GLU A 805 21.35 -48.63 -6.51
N ARG A 806 20.61 -48.67 -7.61
CA ARG A 806 20.00 -49.89 -8.15
C ARG A 806 20.60 -50.31 -9.46
N ILE A 807 21.73 -49.75 -9.84
CA ILE A 807 22.34 -50.02 -11.14
C ILE A 807 22.58 -51.52 -11.35
N ARG A 808 22.94 -52.25 -10.30
CA ARG A 808 23.11 -53.73 -10.34
C ARG A 808 21.77 -54.44 -10.51
N GLU A 809 20.76 -54.09 -9.70
CA GLU A 809 19.44 -54.70 -9.82
C GLU A 809 18.87 -54.46 -11.21
N LEU A 810 19.00 -53.24 -11.73
CA LEU A 810 18.56 -52.84 -13.07
C LEU A 810 19.34 -53.57 -14.17
N SER A 811 20.65 -53.74 -14.00
CA SER A 811 21.50 -54.47 -14.94
C SER A 811 21.17 -55.96 -14.92
N THR A 812 20.93 -56.57 -13.76
CA THR A 812 20.49 -57.98 -13.65
C THR A 812 19.13 -58.19 -14.32
N ILE A 813 18.15 -57.27 -14.08
CA ILE A 813 16.83 -57.34 -14.72
C ILE A 813 16.98 -57.21 -16.25
N LYS A 814 17.86 -56.34 -16.71
CA LYS A 814 18.12 -56.15 -18.14
C LYS A 814 18.80 -57.35 -18.78
N VAL A 815 19.73 -58.01 -18.09
CA VAL A 815 20.39 -59.27 -18.53
C VAL A 815 19.41 -60.45 -18.56
N LEU A 816 18.40 -60.46 -17.66
CA LEU A 816 17.31 -61.43 -17.66
C LEU A 816 16.30 -61.21 -18.82
N GLY A 817 16.55 -60.25 -19.73
CA GLY A 817 15.76 -60.10 -20.94
C GLY A 817 14.62 -59.09 -20.86
N PHE A 818 14.52 -58.26 -19.79
CA PHE A 818 13.51 -57.21 -19.69
C PHE A 818 13.83 -56.06 -20.66
N PHE A 819 12.79 -55.49 -21.30
CA PHE A 819 12.95 -54.39 -22.22
C PHE A 819 13.32 -53.06 -21.48
N ASN A 820 14.03 -52.17 -22.16
CA ASN A 820 14.42 -50.88 -21.61
C ASN A 820 13.22 -50.10 -21.02
N ARG A 821 12.03 -50.22 -21.61
CA ARG A 821 10.80 -49.58 -21.17
C ARG A 821 10.32 -50.13 -19.82
N GLU A 822 10.45 -51.42 -19.58
CA GLU A 822 10.06 -52.10 -18.34
C GLU A 822 10.98 -51.72 -17.19
N VAL A 823 12.29 -51.68 -17.46
CA VAL A 823 13.29 -51.19 -16.50
C VAL A 823 13.09 -49.73 -16.12
N THR A 824 12.78 -48.89 -17.10
CA THR A 824 12.44 -47.48 -16.83
C THR A 824 11.18 -47.35 -16.00
N MET A 825 10.12 -48.15 -16.33
CA MET A 825 8.84 -48.10 -15.61
C MET A 825 8.98 -48.49 -14.14
N TYR A 826 9.96 -49.33 -13.82
CA TYR A 826 10.25 -49.71 -12.42
C TYR A 826 10.68 -48.51 -11.56
N ILE A 827 11.50 -47.59 -12.09
CA ILE A 827 11.93 -46.37 -11.42
C ILE A 827 10.81 -45.30 -11.46
N VAL A 828 10.14 -45.19 -12.61
CA VAL A 828 9.08 -44.22 -12.84
C VAL A 828 7.94 -44.37 -11.84
N ARG A 829 7.52 -45.60 -11.49
CA ARG A 829 6.46 -45.87 -10.49
C ARG A 829 6.78 -45.26 -9.13
N GLU A 830 8.02 -45.36 -8.68
CA GLU A 830 8.40 -44.76 -7.38
C GLU A 830 8.32 -43.26 -7.43
N ASN A 831 8.83 -42.67 -8.52
CA ASN A 831 8.78 -41.20 -8.70
C ASN A 831 7.34 -40.69 -8.78
N ILE A 832 6.41 -41.41 -9.43
CA ILE A 832 4.98 -41.06 -9.46
C ILE A 832 4.40 -41.03 -8.05
N ILE A 833 4.69 -42.06 -7.23
CA ILE A 833 4.18 -42.10 -5.85
C ILE A 833 4.74 -40.94 -5.01
N PHE A 834 6.05 -40.65 -5.12
CA PHE A 834 6.67 -39.55 -4.42
C PHE A 834 6.09 -38.21 -4.86
N THR A 835 5.80 -38.07 -6.16
CA THR A 835 5.18 -36.87 -6.72
C THR A 835 3.77 -36.68 -6.19
N LEU A 836 2.94 -37.70 -6.20
CA LEU A 836 1.56 -37.63 -5.69
C LEU A 836 1.52 -37.29 -4.19
N LEU A 837 2.32 -37.97 -3.39
CA LEU A 837 2.42 -37.69 -1.95
C LEU A 837 3.02 -36.31 -1.71
N GLY A 838 4.01 -35.90 -2.49
CA GLY A 838 4.62 -34.57 -2.44
C GLY A 838 3.64 -33.47 -2.79
N ILE A 839 2.76 -33.66 -3.78
CA ILE A 839 1.70 -32.71 -4.13
C ILE A 839 0.73 -32.52 -2.96
N ILE A 840 0.25 -33.62 -2.35
CA ILE A 840 -0.70 -33.58 -1.24
C ILE A 840 -0.10 -32.80 -0.04
N VAL A 841 1.12 -33.14 0.37
CA VAL A 841 1.82 -32.44 1.45
C VAL A 841 2.15 -31.01 1.04
N GLY A 842 2.49 -30.79 -0.23
CA GLY A 842 2.78 -29.47 -0.79
C GLY A 842 1.58 -28.53 -0.74
N TYR A 843 0.37 -29.02 -0.88
CA TYR A 843 -0.86 -28.21 -0.72
C TYR A 843 -0.97 -27.63 0.68
N GLY A 844 -0.72 -28.43 1.72
CA GLY A 844 -0.72 -27.97 3.10
C GLY A 844 0.39 -26.93 3.37
N ILE A 845 1.62 -27.20 2.88
CA ILE A 845 2.75 -26.26 3.00
C ILE A 845 2.42 -24.96 2.27
N GLY A 846 1.84 -25.02 1.07
CA GLY A 846 1.48 -23.84 0.29
C GLY A 846 0.45 -22.96 0.99
N TYR A 847 -0.56 -23.56 1.62
CA TYR A 847 -1.55 -22.83 2.42
C TYR A 847 -0.90 -22.06 3.59
N ILE A 848 -0.09 -22.76 4.39
CA ILE A 848 0.62 -22.16 5.53
C ILE A 848 1.56 -21.05 5.05
N LEU A 849 2.28 -21.27 3.97
CA LEU A 849 3.24 -20.33 3.42
C LEU A 849 2.54 -19.06 2.89
N THR A 850 1.41 -19.22 2.19
CA THR A 850 0.59 -18.09 1.72
C THR A 850 0.15 -17.22 2.91
N GLY A 851 -0.38 -17.84 3.97
CA GLY A 851 -0.81 -17.11 5.18
C GLY A 851 0.35 -16.37 5.85
N PHE A 852 1.52 -16.99 5.93
CA PHE A 852 2.70 -16.36 6.50
C PHE A 852 3.18 -15.15 5.68
N ILE A 853 3.22 -15.27 4.34
CA ILE A 853 3.61 -14.19 3.44
C ILE A 853 2.60 -13.04 3.53
N LEU A 854 1.30 -13.30 3.47
CA LEU A 854 0.26 -12.27 3.57
C LEU A 854 0.34 -11.49 4.88
N ASN A 855 0.70 -12.16 5.97
CA ASN A 855 0.90 -11.49 7.26
C ASN A 855 2.10 -10.52 7.25
N GLN A 856 3.15 -10.83 6.48
CA GLN A 856 4.32 -9.94 6.33
C GLN A 856 4.06 -8.75 5.39
N ILE A 857 3.13 -8.90 4.43
CA ILE A 857 2.80 -7.87 3.43
C ILE A 857 1.69 -6.93 3.93
N SER A 858 0.98 -7.27 5.03
CA SER A 858 -0.11 -6.45 5.56
C SER A 858 0.28 -4.97 5.68
N MET A 859 -0.44 -4.11 4.96
CA MET A 859 -0.26 -2.66 4.98
C MET A 859 -1.05 -2.04 6.13
N ASN A 860 -0.71 -0.81 6.52
CA ASN A 860 -1.43 -0.09 7.59
C ASN A 860 -2.94 0.12 7.31
N GLN A 861 -3.37 -0.01 6.05
CA GLN A 861 -4.76 0.20 5.64
C GLN A 861 -5.40 -1.00 4.94
N VAL A 862 -4.66 -2.12 4.75
CA VAL A 862 -5.16 -3.28 4.02
C VAL A 862 -4.82 -4.57 4.76
N VAL A 863 -5.81 -5.41 4.97
CA VAL A 863 -5.66 -6.79 5.47
C VAL A 863 -6.04 -7.75 4.36
N PHE A 864 -5.15 -8.68 4.06
CA PHE A 864 -5.38 -9.65 2.99
C PHE A 864 -5.98 -10.93 3.55
N PRO A 865 -7.14 -11.38 3.02
CA PRO A 865 -7.71 -12.69 3.38
C PRO A 865 -6.90 -13.82 2.73
N ILE A 866 -6.80 -14.97 3.38
CA ILE A 866 -6.20 -16.15 2.76
C ILE A 866 -7.23 -16.79 1.85
N VAL A 867 -7.04 -16.63 0.54
CA VAL A 867 -7.90 -17.22 -0.49
C VAL A 867 -7.02 -17.91 -1.53
N ILE A 868 -7.13 -19.23 -1.60
CA ILE A 868 -6.43 -20.03 -2.60
C ILE A 868 -7.49 -20.75 -3.42
N LEU A 869 -7.66 -20.30 -4.66
CA LEU A 869 -8.65 -20.88 -5.56
C LEU A 869 -8.23 -22.32 -5.96
N PRO A 870 -9.18 -23.22 -6.23
CA PRO A 870 -8.88 -24.59 -6.67
C PRO A 870 -7.96 -24.66 -7.89
N ILE A 871 -8.02 -23.67 -8.77
CA ILE A 871 -7.16 -23.57 -9.94
C ILE A 871 -5.68 -23.43 -9.56
N ALA A 872 -5.34 -22.80 -8.43
CA ALA A 872 -3.97 -22.66 -7.94
C ALA A 872 -3.37 -24.03 -7.58
N TYR A 873 -4.16 -24.88 -6.94
CA TYR A 873 -3.76 -26.24 -6.61
C TYR A 873 -3.60 -27.10 -7.87
N LEU A 874 -4.51 -26.97 -8.83
CA LEU A 874 -4.45 -27.68 -10.10
C LEU A 874 -3.24 -27.26 -10.93
N LEU A 875 -2.94 -25.96 -11.01
CA LEU A 875 -1.76 -25.44 -11.71
C LEU A 875 -0.46 -25.93 -11.07
N ALA A 876 -0.34 -25.86 -9.75
CA ALA A 876 0.85 -26.34 -9.04
C ALA A 876 1.04 -27.86 -9.22
N ALA A 877 -0.03 -28.66 -9.15
CA ALA A 877 0.03 -30.09 -9.42
C ALA A 877 0.42 -30.39 -10.87
N GLY A 878 -0.22 -29.72 -11.83
CA GLY A 878 0.07 -29.86 -13.25
C GLY A 878 1.52 -29.55 -13.59
N MET A 879 2.04 -28.43 -13.10
CA MET A 879 3.45 -28.07 -13.28
C MET A 879 4.40 -29.08 -12.62
N THR A 880 4.11 -29.53 -11.40
CA THR A 880 4.91 -30.55 -10.71
C THR A 880 4.93 -31.88 -11.51
N ILE A 881 3.79 -32.27 -12.06
CA ILE A 881 3.68 -33.46 -12.92
C ILE A 881 4.48 -33.27 -14.21
N ILE A 882 4.39 -32.12 -14.87
CA ILE A 882 5.16 -31.81 -16.08
C ILE A 882 6.67 -31.93 -15.80
N PHE A 883 7.15 -31.30 -14.71
CA PHE A 883 8.57 -31.42 -14.33
C PHE A 883 8.97 -32.86 -14.01
N THR A 884 8.10 -33.61 -13.37
CA THR A 884 8.33 -35.04 -13.12
C THR A 884 8.45 -35.80 -14.43
N VAL A 885 7.57 -35.58 -15.40
CA VAL A 885 7.63 -36.22 -16.73
C VAL A 885 8.92 -35.84 -17.46
N ILE A 886 9.34 -34.56 -17.44
CA ILE A 886 10.60 -34.12 -18.05
C ILE A 886 11.78 -34.92 -17.45
N VAL A 887 11.84 -35.02 -16.14
CA VAL A 887 12.91 -35.79 -15.46
C VAL A 887 12.84 -37.28 -15.79
N MET A 888 11.64 -37.84 -15.92
CA MET A 888 11.47 -39.24 -16.34
C MET A 888 11.96 -39.49 -17.75
N VAL A 889 11.72 -38.58 -18.68
CA VAL A 889 12.23 -38.66 -20.07
C VAL A 889 13.75 -38.59 -20.07
N ILE A 890 14.36 -37.66 -19.36
CA ILE A 890 15.84 -37.59 -19.22
C ILE A 890 16.38 -38.88 -18.62
N THR A 891 15.70 -39.44 -17.64
CA THR A 891 16.05 -40.69 -16.98
C THR A 891 15.98 -41.86 -17.94
N HIS A 892 14.96 -41.94 -18.78
CA HIS A 892 14.81 -42.99 -19.79
C HIS A 892 16.01 -43.06 -20.75
N PHE A 893 16.38 -41.91 -21.32
CA PHE A 893 17.57 -41.83 -22.20
C PHE A 893 18.86 -42.22 -21.50
N ARG A 894 19.01 -41.84 -20.22
CA ARG A 894 20.19 -42.20 -19.44
C ARG A 894 20.27 -43.70 -19.17
N LEU A 895 19.16 -44.38 -18.85
CA LEU A 895 19.09 -45.81 -18.61
C LEU A 895 19.41 -46.67 -19.86
N GLN A 896 19.12 -46.15 -21.05
CA GLN A 896 19.48 -46.79 -22.31
C GLN A 896 21.00 -46.93 -22.49
N HIS A 897 21.79 -45.96 -22.04
CA HIS A 897 23.24 -45.90 -22.22
C HIS A 897 24.05 -46.55 -21.08
N ILE A 898 23.42 -47.28 -20.15
CA ILE A 898 24.14 -47.98 -19.09
C ILE A 898 24.79 -49.21 -19.64
N ASN A 899 26.13 -49.31 -19.49
CA ASN A 899 26.89 -50.48 -19.84
C ASN A 899 26.70 -51.61 -18.80
N MET A 900 25.99 -52.66 -19.18
CA MET A 900 25.59 -53.76 -18.28
C MET A 900 26.80 -54.53 -17.78
N ILE A 901 27.81 -54.69 -18.60
CA ILE A 901 29.04 -55.51 -18.29
C ILE A 901 29.84 -54.79 -17.18
N ASP A 902 30.01 -53.48 -17.31
CA ASP A 902 30.76 -52.71 -16.32
C ASP A 902 30.01 -52.61 -14.98
N ALA A 903 28.69 -52.56 -15.03
CA ALA A 903 27.84 -52.50 -13.83
C ALA A 903 27.82 -53.82 -13.04
N LEU A 904 28.03 -54.96 -13.70
CA LEU A 904 28.09 -56.28 -13.05
C LEU A 904 29.52 -56.63 -12.61
N LYS A 905 30.56 -56.13 -13.32
CA LYS A 905 32.00 -56.37 -13.03
C LYS A 905 32.59 -55.48 -11.91
N SER A 906 31.93 -54.42 -11.53
CA SER A 906 32.50 -53.35 -10.65
C SER A 906 32.76 -53.74 -9.20
N ASN A 907 32.85 -55.06 -8.87
CA ASN A 907 33.11 -55.53 -7.50
C ASN A 907 34.14 -56.66 -7.41
N GLU A 908 34.94 -56.91 -8.40
CA GLU A 908 36.15 -57.71 -8.22
C GLU A 908 37.39 -56.88 -7.93
#